data_7aa55c7ac604c8b2266b9448e08e5595
#
_entry.id   7aa55c7ac604c8b2266b9448e08e5595
#
_cell.length_a   1.000
_cell.length_b   1.000
_cell.length_c   1.000
_cell.angle_alpha   90.00
_cell.angle_beta   90.00
_cell.angle_gamma   90.00
#
_symmetry.space_group_name_H-M   'P 1'
#
loop_
_entity.id
_entity.type
_entity.pdbx_description
1 polymer ?
#
loop_
_entity_poly.entity_id
_entity_poly.type
_entity_poly.pdbx_seq_one_letter_code
_entity_poly.pdbx_strand_id
1 'polypeptide(L)'
;MGKNSKKIVAITTALTMIAAITGCSKGNEKSSMGRYVEERYEAPTNSYVNELSILEDGRIAMLGFSNETNTPISFISDDGGQNWTTQDLELPKQDGKETYTNNIGYLSDGRILVSYYFEEPYVEPTEGETQSEENYVYEEPEYKYSIIETDGSISDIDLDLTSYNTDSDSSGYNNFKCAPNGDVFFSVGSNQELIVQFDGKTFEEKNIYEGNDYIDNFVFVGDSLITTSYDEIVEYDITNGKEKGNLKELEKEAIGEKVNYYPTFINSGSKNTLYYYTTLGVYAYDMKSGKTNMIIDSAISTFGDEESNLIGFIEKGEKNFLAAFNDWSSDGVSVINYTYNPDITSTPDNQIVIYSLLENYMIRQAISAYSKENPDVYVKYEIGLNYNDGVTQSDALKTLNTEIMGGNGPDVIILDGLTAESYISKGLLEDMSDIINPLIENETIFKNIAQAYTKDGKIYQIPTYFKYPILLGNKEDINSVSDLSSLVELTKKLSTQTDKMIFNNYFSARTLVYSLYNLYGNDWLKHDNTINEDALTDFFIKVNEMYGYIKTNQDAYNKFMEDKYSQLEGFDNGFSVDNSEIDEDYGVGDEEDSEVDYEVYDLQYYLNPSVSADSFLFDQSSSLSMGGMSGINDYINLITLLNNNSDIGYKILTRGEENIFIPSNIVGINAKGKNKEQAKELVTSLLKGYSRDNYSNNGFSINLNKLNNAFSVEKMKKDGYELEYDESKNHYIQGTWGYSDEFGNSKEVTMLLPNDEDVNKLKFEIENLNVGTTVNSVLLIEVAKQFESYVNGDISLEDSINKVVDNLDLYLSE
;
A
#
# COMPACT_ATOMS: atom_id res chain seq x y z
N MET A 1 38.80 8.19 -38.61
CA MET A 1 38.65 6.79 -38.17
C MET A 1 38.20 6.80 -36.73
N GLY A 2 36.97 7.01 -36.44
CA GLY A 2 36.52 7.14 -35.04
C GLY A 2 35.02 7.00 -34.82
N LYS A 3 34.19 7.13 -35.83
CA LYS A 3 32.74 7.06 -35.65
C LYS A 3 32.08 5.70 -35.95
N ASN A 4 32.76 4.83 -36.67
CA ASN A 4 32.22 3.50 -37.03
C ASN A 4 32.56 2.39 -36.03
N SER A 5 33.56 2.60 -35.16
CA SER A 5 33.89 1.61 -34.11
C SER A 5 32.93 1.66 -32.90
N LYS A 6 32.38 2.83 -32.57
CA LYS A 6 31.38 2.95 -31.47
C LYS A 6 30.01 2.37 -31.84
N LYS A 7 29.60 2.44 -33.10
CA LYS A 7 28.32 1.81 -33.55
C LYS A 7 28.39 0.29 -33.59
N ILE A 8 29.55 -0.28 -33.86
CA ILE A 8 29.76 -1.75 -33.89
C ILE A 8 29.81 -2.30 -32.44
N VAL A 9 30.36 -1.56 -31.49
CA VAL A 9 30.37 -1.97 -30.06
C VAL A 9 28.97 -1.86 -29.47
N ALA A 10 28.20 -0.81 -29.78
CA ALA A 10 26.81 -0.67 -29.34
C ALA A 10 25.88 -1.77 -29.93
N ILE A 11 26.05 -2.14 -31.18
CA ILE A 11 25.27 -3.21 -31.82
C ILE A 11 25.66 -4.59 -31.26
N THR A 12 26.92 -4.79 -30.87
CA THR A 12 27.40 -6.07 -30.31
C THR A 12 26.97 -6.20 -28.85
N THR A 13 26.86 -5.09 -28.11
CA THR A 13 26.35 -5.08 -26.73
C THR A 13 24.80 -5.25 -26.69
N ALA A 14 24.07 -4.61 -27.60
CA ALA A 14 22.63 -4.81 -27.75
C ALA A 14 22.29 -6.25 -28.20
N LEU A 15 23.11 -6.87 -29.07
CA LEU A 15 22.91 -8.26 -29.46
C LEU A 15 23.29 -9.26 -28.36
N THR A 16 24.16 -8.91 -27.42
CA THR A 16 24.44 -9.75 -26.25
C THR A 16 23.38 -9.60 -25.13
N MET A 17 22.75 -8.44 -24.99
CA MET A 17 21.60 -8.28 -24.08
C MET A 17 20.33 -8.97 -24.64
N ILE A 18 20.07 -8.90 -25.95
CA ILE A 18 18.98 -9.64 -26.59
C ILE A 18 19.21 -11.16 -26.50
N ALA A 19 20.44 -11.64 -26.47
CA ALA A 19 20.75 -13.05 -26.26
C ALA A 19 20.55 -13.51 -24.80
N ALA A 20 20.61 -12.59 -23.82
CA ALA A 20 20.30 -12.90 -22.42
C ALA A 20 18.78 -12.93 -22.16
N ILE A 21 17.99 -12.11 -22.88
CA ILE A 21 16.52 -12.11 -22.79
C ILE A 21 15.88 -13.24 -23.61
N THR A 22 16.50 -13.67 -24.71
CA THR A 22 16.03 -14.80 -25.52
C THR A 22 16.50 -16.18 -25.01
N GLY A 23 17.21 -16.23 -23.90
CA GLY A 23 17.65 -17.47 -23.23
C GLY A 23 16.56 -18.17 -22.43
N CYS A 24 15.40 -17.53 -22.16
CA CYS A 24 14.30 -18.11 -21.36
C CYS A 24 13.15 -18.71 -22.16
N SER A 25 13.23 -18.87 -23.46
CA SER A 25 12.20 -19.57 -24.22
C SER A 25 12.72 -20.63 -25.16
N LYS A 26 13.21 -21.75 -24.62
CA LYS A 26 13.21 -23.02 -25.37
C LYS A 26 13.25 -24.21 -24.44
N GLY A 27 12.10 -24.88 -24.43
CA GLY A 27 12.03 -26.29 -24.02
C GLY A 27 11.87 -26.47 -22.53
N ASN A 28 11.03 -27.41 -22.14
CA ASN A 28 10.88 -27.93 -20.78
C ASN A 28 12.18 -27.78 -19.97
N GLU A 29 12.43 -26.59 -19.38
CA GLU A 29 13.36 -26.48 -18.29
C GLU A 29 12.73 -27.34 -17.19
N LYS A 30 13.34 -28.46 -16.90
CA LYS A 30 13.05 -29.19 -15.68
C LYS A 30 13.18 -28.16 -14.57
N SER A 31 12.08 -27.84 -13.89
CA SER A 31 12.13 -27.00 -12.70
C SER A 31 13.27 -27.49 -11.83
N SER A 32 14.07 -26.55 -11.31
CA SER A 32 15.17 -26.92 -10.41
C SER A 32 14.59 -27.74 -9.25
N MET A 33 15.37 -28.67 -8.70
CA MET A 33 14.89 -29.52 -7.61
C MET A 33 15.17 -28.84 -6.27
N GLY A 34 14.21 -28.97 -5.36
CA GLY A 34 14.30 -28.52 -3.99
C GLY A 34 13.61 -27.18 -3.72
N ARG A 35 12.75 -27.18 -2.70
CA ARG A 35 12.15 -25.98 -2.12
C ARG A 35 11.90 -26.17 -0.63
N TYR A 36 11.64 -25.07 0.08
CA TYR A 36 11.15 -25.13 1.44
C TYR A 36 9.66 -25.50 1.45
N VAL A 37 9.28 -26.36 2.39
CA VAL A 37 7.91 -26.82 2.62
C VAL A 37 7.47 -26.31 3.97
N GLU A 38 6.26 -25.79 4.03
CA GLU A 38 5.63 -25.31 5.26
C GLU A 38 5.00 -26.45 6.05
N GLU A 39 5.17 -26.41 7.34
CA GLU A 39 4.44 -27.20 8.32
C GLU A 39 3.94 -26.27 9.41
N ARG A 40 2.62 -26.16 9.55
CA ARG A 40 2.01 -25.31 10.58
C ARG A 40 2.06 -26.02 11.92
N TYR A 41 2.65 -25.37 12.92
CA TYR A 41 2.72 -25.84 14.29
C TYR A 41 1.56 -25.30 15.13
N GLU A 42 1.36 -25.88 16.32
CA GLU A 42 0.42 -25.31 17.29
C GLU A 42 0.93 -23.94 17.76
N ALA A 43 0.04 -22.97 17.82
CA ALA A 43 0.38 -21.59 18.16
C ALA A 43 -0.37 -21.14 19.42
N PRO A 44 0.17 -20.18 20.18
CA PRO A 44 -0.57 -19.52 21.26
C PRO A 44 -1.86 -18.91 20.77
N THR A 45 -2.91 -18.93 21.61
CA THR A 45 -4.22 -18.35 21.33
C THR A 45 -4.47 -17.14 22.22
N ASN A 46 -5.38 -16.23 21.80
CA ASN A 46 -5.76 -15.02 22.54
C ASN A 46 -4.58 -14.11 22.89
N SER A 47 -3.60 -14.04 22.00
CA SER A 47 -2.40 -13.23 22.17
C SER A 47 -1.86 -12.75 20.82
N TYR A 48 -1.14 -11.64 20.86
CA TYR A 48 -0.27 -11.22 19.75
C TYR A 48 1.19 -11.26 20.23
N VAL A 49 2.12 -11.48 19.31
CA VAL A 49 3.55 -11.59 19.63
C VAL A 49 4.34 -10.47 18.98
N ASN A 50 5.40 -10.05 19.68
CA ASN A 50 6.30 -8.98 19.21
C ASN A 50 7.69 -9.50 18.91
N GLU A 51 8.07 -10.68 19.44
CA GLU A 51 9.41 -11.22 19.31
C GLU A 51 9.38 -12.74 19.18
N LEU A 52 10.27 -13.27 18.33
CA LEU A 52 10.63 -14.68 18.23
C LEU A 52 12.15 -14.80 18.33
N SER A 53 12.66 -15.54 19.33
CA SER A 53 14.08 -15.63 19.64
C SER A 53 14.52 -17.06 19.92
N ILE A 54 15.83 -17.33 19.72
CA ILE A 54 16.51 -18.54 20.19
C ILE A 54 17.37 -18.17 21.40
N LEU A 55 17.15 -18.86 22.52
CA LEU A 55 17.92 -18.68 23.74
C LEU A 55 19.27 -19.44 23.66
N GLU A 56 20.23 -19.07 24.49
CA GLU A 56 21.56 -19.71 24.55
C GLU A 56 21.51 -21.23 24.81
N ASP A 57 20.49 -21.71 25.51
CA ASP A 57 20.27 -23.14 25.80
C ASP A 57 19.56 -23.87 24.65
N GLY A 58 19.23 -23.17 23.57
CA GLY A 58 18.62 -23.72 22.37
C GLY A 58 17.09 -23.78 22.41
N ARG A 59 16.45 -23.35 23.51
CA ARG A 59 14.99 -23.19 23.54
C ARG A 59 14.55 -22.04 22.63
N ILE A 60 13.32 -22.16 22.13
CA ILE A 60 12.69 -21.10 21.35
C ILE A 60 11.73 -20.36 22.26
N ALA A 61 11.77 -19.04 22.17
CA ALA A 61 10.97 -18.16 23.00
C ALA A 61 10.21 -17.14 22.14
N MET A 62 8.99 -16.79 22.54
CA MET A 62 8.24 -15.66 22.02
C MET A 62 7.80 -14.77 23.17
N LEU A 63 7.78 -13.47 22.92
CA LEU A 63 7.16 -12.47 23.79
C LEU A 63 5.97 -11.84 23.08
N GLY A 64 4.95 -11.57 23.86
CA GLY A 64 3.74 -10.93 23.35
C GLY A 64 2.86 -10.40 24.47
N PHE A 65 1.61 -10.15 24.13
CA PHE A 65 0.62 -9.61 25.06
C PHE A 65 -0.70 -10.36 24.91
N SER A 66 -1.43 -10.43 26.00
CA SER A 66 -2.80 -10.95 26.03
C SER A 66 -3.75 -10.02 25.30
N ASN A 67 -4.55 -10.52 24.38
CA ASN A 67 -5.60 -9.74 23.70
C ASN A 67 -6.71 -9.28 24.67
N GLU A 68 -6.90 -9.99 25.79
CA GLU A 68 -7.95 -9.66 26.76
C GLU A 68 -7.50 -8.58 27.78
N THR A 69 -6.25 -8.66 28.24
CA THR A 69 -5.77 -7.85 29.37
C THR A 69 -4.65 -6.88 28.99
N ASN A 70 -4.11 -6.99 27.79
CA ASN A 70 -2.93 -6.27 27.32
C ASN A 70 -1.71 -6.40 28.28
N THR A 71 -1.64 -7.53 29.00
CA THR A 71 -0.50 -7.85 29.88
C THR A 71 0.54 -8.66 29.11
N PRO A 72 1.85 -8.46 29.37
CA PRO A 72 2.90 -9.20 28.69
C PRO A 72 2.91 -10.68 29.07
N ILE A 73 3.16 -11.51 28.06
CA ILE A 73 3.20 -12.98 28.18
C ILE A 73 4.48 -13.52 27.52
N SER A 74 5.09 -14.47 28.18
CA SER A 74 6.21 -15.27 27.67
C SER A 74 5.72 -16.64 27.22
N PHE A 75 6.20 -17.09 26.05
CA PHE A 75 5.96 -18.42 25.51
C PHE A 75 7.31 -19.10 25.30
N ILE A 76 7.49 -20.29 25.88
CA ILE A 76 8.72 -21.09 25.76
C ILE A 76 8.41 -22.44 25.14
N SER A 77 9.23 -22.84 24.16
CA SER A 77 9.20 -24.14 23.53
C SER A 77 10.52 -24.88 23.72
N ASP A 78 10.44 -26.12 24.26
CA ASP A 78 11.57 -27.05 24.44
C ASP A 78 11.72 -28.01 23.25
N ASP A 79 10.78 -28.03 22.31
CA ASP A 79 10.68 -28.99 21.20
C ASP A 79 10.78 -28.40 19.82
N GLY A 80 11.40 -27.21 19.75
CA GLY A 80 11.67 -26.53 18.46
C GLY A 80 10.48 -25.82 17.87
N GLY A 81 9.55 -25.34 18.70
CA GLY A 81 8.40 -24.53 18.31
C GLY A 81 7.12 -25.31 18.07
N GLN A 82 7.10 -26.63 18.36
CA GLN A 82 5.90 -27.46 18.16
C GLN A 82 4.85 -27.25 19.24
N ASN A 83 5.29 -27.09 20.50
CA ASN A 83 4.41 -26.84 21.65
C ASN A 83 4.97 -25.71 22.49
N TRP A 84 4.10 -24.98 23.17
CA TRP A 84 4.45 -23.79 23.93
C TRP A 84 3.95 -23.85 25.37
N THR A 85 4.84 -23.48 26.30
CA THR A 85 4.48 -23.21 27.68
C THR A 85 4.30 -21.72 27.87
N THR A 86 3.16 -21.31 28.40
CA THR A 86 2.76 -19.91 28.58
C THR A 86 3.03 -19.48 30.02
N GLN A 87 3.57 -18.28 30.19
CA GLN A 87 3.78 -17.65 31.50
C GLN A 87 3.39 -16.17 31.41
N ASP A 88 2.43 -15.76 32.25
CA ASP A 88 2.12 -14.35 32.45
C ASP A 88 3.29 -13.66 33.14
N LEU A 89 3.66 -12.47 32.67
CA LEU A 89 4.74 -11.69 33.24
C LEU A 89 4.20 -10.62 34.16
N GLU A 90 4.76 -10.51 35.37
CA GLU A 90 4.48 -9.38 36.23
C GLU A 90 5.38 -8.19 35.86
N LEU A 91 4.78 -7.01 35.74
CA LEU A 91 5.49 -5.75 35.53
C LEU A 91 5.79 -5.06 36.86
N PRO A 92 6.82 -4.20 36.91
CA PRO A 92 7.03 -3.29 38.05
C PRO A 92 5.77 -2.51 38.37
N LYS A 93 5.51 -2.30 39.68
CA LYS A 93 4.30 -1.60 40.16
C LYS A 93 4.68 -0.41 41.02
N GLN A 94 3.92 0.69 40.88
CA GLN A 94 3.99 1.87 41.73
C GLN A 94 2.60 2.14 42.32
N ASP A 95 2.55 2.42 43.64
CA ASP A 95 1.28 2.71 44.33
C ASP A 95 0.51 3.84 43.66
N GLY A 96 -0.73 3.56 43.27
CA GLY A 96 -1.65 4.52 42.67
C GLY A 96 -1.43 4.81 41.19
N LYS A 97 -0.47 4.15 40.52
CA LYS A 97 -0.20 4.33 39.09
C LYS A 97 -0.34 3.04 38.32
N GLU A 98 -0.64 3.15 37.03
CA GLU A 98 -0.60 2.07 36.06
C GLU A 98 0.78 1.99 35.39
N THR A 99 1.19 0.78 35.04
CA THR A 99 2.46 0.54 34.35
C THR A 99 2.21 0.31 32.87
N TYR A 100 2.81 1.12 32.04
CA TYR A 100 2.77 0.99 30.58
C TYR A 100 4.11 0.50 30.06
N THR A 101 4.07 -0.56 29.26
CA THR A 101 5.26 -1.12 28.61
C THR A 101 5.55 -0.38 27.33
N ASN A 102 6.77 0.16 27.21
CA ASN A 102 7.26 0.77 25.98
C ASN A 102 7.90 -0.30 25.07
N ASN A 103 8.84 -1.09 25.61
CA ASN A 103 9.49 -2.16 24.88
C ASN A 103 9.80 -3.34 25.81
N ILE A 104 9.79 -4.57 25.25
CA ILE A 104 10.09 -5.78 26.00
C ILE A 104 10.80 -6.77 25.07
N GLY A 105 11.87 -7.42 25.55
CA GLY A 105 12.64 -8.36 24.75
C GLY A 105 13.45 -9.36 25.57
N TYR A 106 13.72 -10.53 24.99
CA TYR A 106 14.58 -11.53 25.61
C TYR A 106 16.05 -11.14 25.56
N LEU A 107 16.73 -11.34 26.67
CA LEU A 107 18.19 -11.49 26.69
C LEU A 107 18.55 -12.92 26.29
N SER A 108 19.77 -13.13 25.78
CA SER A 108 20.22 -14.43 25.29
C SER A 108 20.13 -15.55 26.33
N ASP A 109 20.29 -15.21 27.62
CA ASP A 109 20.25 -16.14 28.75
C ASP A 109 18.82 -16.44 29.27
N GLY A 110 17.79 -15.88 28.61
CA GLY A 110 16.38 -16.12 28.93
C GLY A 110 15.79 -15.16 29.95
N ARG A 111 16.57 -14.19 30.47
CA ARG A 111 16.03 -13.04 31.19
C ARG A 111 15.31 -12.14 30.22
N ILE A 112 14.43 -11.28 30.72
CA ILE A 112 13.65 -10.35 29.91
C ILE A 112 13.96 -8.93 30.36
N LEU A 113 14.38 -8.08 29.41
CA LEU A 113 14.51 -6.64 29.62
C LEU A 113 13.18 -5.99 29.30
N VAL A 114 12.72 -5.10 30.17
CA VAL A 114 11.50 -4.31 29.97
C VAL A 114 11.81 -2.84 30.15
N SER A 115 11.35 -2.04 29.18
CA SER A 115 11.28 -0.58 29.24
C SER A 115 9.83 -0.18 29.49
N TYR A 116 9.59 0.66 30.51
CA TYR A 116 8.25 1.01 30.95
C TYR A 116 8.21 2.40 31.58
N TYR A 117 6.99 2.92 31.78
CA TYR A 117 6.74 4.15 32.52
C TYR A 117 5.46 4.01 33.38
N PHE A 118 5.27 4.95 34.30
CA PHE A 118 4.11 4.96 35.19
C PHE A 118 3.24 6.17 34.91
N GLU A 119 1.94 5.96 34.72
CA GLU A 119 0.95 7.01 34.59
C GLU A 119 -0.15 6.92 35.66
N GLU A 120 -0.79 8.04 35.94
CA GLU A 120 -2.02 8.05 36.73
C GLU A 120 -3.12 7.29 35.96
N PRO A 121 -3.97 6.49 36.64
CA PRO A 121 -5.07 5.81 35.99
C PRO A 121 -5.97 6.78 35.24
N TYR A 122 -6.33 6.45 34.00
CA TYR A 122 -7.28 7.26 33.25
C TYR A 122 -8.62 7.32 33.99
N VAL A 123 -9.07 8.54 34.32
CA VAL A 123 -10.37 8.78 34.90
C VAL A 123 -11.28 9.36 33.83
N GLU A 124 -12.30 8.64 33.42
CA GLU A 124 -13.30 9.19 32.49
C GLU A 124 -13.87 10.50 33.04
N PRO A 125 -13.83 11.59 32.24
CA PRO A 125 -14.47 12.85 32.66
C PRO A 125 -15.95 12.63 32.91
N THR A 126 -16.44 13.14 34.06
CA THR A 126 -17.88 13.12 34.35
C THR A 126 -18.64 13.98 33.33
N GLU A 127 -19.80 13.51 32.84
CA GLU A 127 -20.68 14.25 31.94
C GLU A 127 -20.86 15.72 32.36
N GLY A 128 -20.30 16.63 31.59
CA GLY A 128 -20.43 18.09 31.81
C GLY A 128 -19.16 18.82 32.21
N GLU A 129 -18.03 18.16 32.48
CA GLU A 129 -16.73 18.79 32.65
C GLU A 129 -15.99 18.78 31.31
N THR A 130 -16.09 19.85 30.56
CA THR A 130 -15.11 20.15 29.49
C THR A 130 -13.79 20.43 30.18
N GLN A 131 -12.81 19.56 30.04
CA GLN A 131 -11.45 19.91 30.39
C GLN A 131 -11.09 21.15 29.53
N SER A 132 -10.78 22.23 30.21
CA SER A 132 -10.27 23.42 29.54
C SER A 132 -8.88 23.09 29.05
N GLU A 133 -8.67 23.13 27.75
CA GLU A 133 -7.42 22.88 27.02
C GLU A 133 -6.23 23.74 27.48
N GLU A 134 -6.44 24.71 28.35
CA GLU A 134 -5.43 25.67 28.80
C GLU A 134 -4.32 25.12 29.70
N ASN A 135 -4.34 23.84 30.14
CA ASN A 135 -3.37 23.32 31.10
C ASN A 135 -2.91 21.88 30.91
N TYR A 136 -3.12 21.24 29.76
CA TYR A 136 -2.48 19.95 29.53
C TYR A 136 -1.05 20.16 29.03
N VAL A 137 -0.12 20.31 30.00
CA VAL A 137 1.32 20.21 29.68
C VAL A 137 1.58 18.72 29.52
N TYR A 138 1.74 18.23 28.29
CA TYR A 138 2.24 16.89 28.05
C TYR A 138 3.65 16.82 28.65
N GLU A 139 3.79 16.18 29.81
CA GLU A 139 5.10 15.84 30.35
C GLU A 139 5.50 14.49 29.70
N GLU A 140 6.61 14.47 29.03
CA GLU A 140 7.13 13.21 28.49
C GLU A 140 7.33 12.20 29.62
N PRO A 141 6.92 10.92 29.44
CA PRO A 141 7.08 9.92 30.50
C PRO A 141 8.54 9.62 30.77
N GLU A 142 8.87 9.52 32.06
CA GLU A 142 10.19 9.04 32.51
C GLU A 142 10.28 7.53 32.29
N TYR A 143 11.01 7.10 31.25
CA TYR A 143 11.24 5.68 30.98
C TYR A 143 12.16 5.05 31.99
N LYS A 144 11.77 3.87 32.48
CA LYS A 144 12.51 3.04 33.43
C LYS A 144 12.82 1.68 32.82
N TYR A 145 13.85 1.05 33.34
CA TYR A 145 14.30 -0.26 32.85
C TYR A 145 14.38 -1.25 33.99
N SER A 146 13.92 -2.47 33.78
CA SER A 146 14.04 -3.57 34.73
C SER A 146 14.31 -4.88 34.00
N ILE A 147 14.91 -5.82 34.69
CA ILE A 147 15.07 -7.21 34.31
C ILE A 147 14.01 -8.06 35.00
N ILE A 148 13.28 -8.85 34.27
CA ILE A 148 12.51 -9.97 34.76
C ILE A 148 13.41 -11.20 34.70
N GLU A 149 13.80 -11.70 35.80
CA GLU A 149 14.67 -12.88 35.94
C GLU A 149 13.92 -14.14 35.52
N THR A 150 14.65 -15.22 35.26
CA THR A 150 14.07 -16.49 34.83
C THR A 150 13.18 -17.17 35.90
N ASP A 151 13.28 -16.76 37.14
CA ASP A 151 12.41 -17.18 38.24
C ASP A 151 11.20 -16.24 38.47
N GLY A 152 11.05 -15.20 37.61
CA GLY A 152 9.98 -14.20 37.66
C GLY A 152 10.24 -13.05 38.63
N SER A 153 11.38 -13.01 39.36
CA SER A 153 11.74 -11.85 40.17
C SER A 153 12.15 -10.66 39.30
N ILE A 154 11.89 -9.45 39.78
CA ILE A 154 12.17 -8.20 39.06
C ILE A 154 13.34 -7.47 39.72
N SER A 155 14.28 -7.04 38.90
CA SER A 155 15.46 -6.24 39.30
C SER A 155 15.52 -4.95 38.49
N ASP A 156 15.51 -3.80 39.16
CA ASP A 156 15.65 -2.50 38.51
C ASP A 156 17.07 -2.30 37.98
N ILE A 157 17.17 -1.62 36.83
CA ILE A 157 18.43 -1.26 36.21
C ILE A 157 18.54 0.26 36.22
N ASP A 158 19.72 0.74 36.64
CA ASP A 158 20.08 2.17 36.53
C ASP A 158 20.67 2.42 35.12
N LEU A 159 19.77 2.58 34.13
CA LEU A 159 20.12 2.87 32.75
C LEU A 159 19.50 4.19 32.33
N ASP A 160 20.34 5.17 32.02
CA ASP A 160 19.96 6.51 31.56
C ASP A 160 20.39 6.67 30.10
N LEU A 161 19.43 6.70 29.19
CA LEU A 161 19.65 6.90 27.75
C LEU A 161 19.40 8.36 27.30
N THR A 162 19.00 9.25 28.22
CA THR A 162 18.70 10.66 27.91
C THR A 162 19.92 11.45 27.45
N SER A 163 21.12 11.03 27.88
CA SER A 163 22.37 11.66 27.49
C SER A 163 22.72 11.53 26.00
N TYR A 164 22.06 10.61 25.27
CA TYR A 164 22.25 10.42 23.82
C TYR A 164 21.26 11.23 23.00
N ASN A 165 20.22 11.81 23.62
CA ASN A 165 19.25 12.65 22.94
C ASN A 165 19.77 14.08 22.90
N THR A 166 20.00 14.62 21.72
CA THR A 166 20.62 15.95 21.53
C THR A 166 19.59 17.08 21.49
N ASP A 167 18.31 16.78 21.23
CA ASP A 167 17.22 17.76 21.10
C ASP A 167 16.12 17.52 22.13
N SER A 168 15.49 18.63 22.58
CA SER A 168 14.46 18.64 23.62
C SER A 168 13.13 18.01 23.21
N ASP A 169 12.94 17.69 21.94
CA ASP A 169 11.68 17.17 21.39
C ASP A 169 11.73 15.67 21.07
N SER A 170 12.81 14.98 21.45
CA SER A 170 12.92 13.55 21.20
C SER A 170 12.20 12.77 22.27
N SER A 171 11.02 12.22 21.92
CA SER A 171 10.36 11.18 22.71
C SER A 171 11.34 10.03 22.93
N GLY A 172 11.55 9.59 24.16
CA GLY A 172 12.48 8.51 24.53
C GLY A 172 12.10 7.13 24.00
N TYR A 173 11.70 7.04 22.74
CA TYR A 173 11.34 5.80 22.05
C TYR A 173 12.62 5.05 21.70
N ASN A 174 13.15 4.28 22.63
CA ASN A 174 14.38 3.53 22.45
C ASN A 174 14.04 2.05 22.19
N ASN A 175 14.19 1.62 20.94
CA ASN A 175 14.13 0.20 20.59
C ASN A 175 15.42 -0.49 21.01
N PHE A 176 15.31 -1.72 21.52
CA PHE A 176 16.51 -2.51 21.81
C PHE A 176 16.43 -3.91 21.20
N LYS A 177 17.60 -4.48 20.95
CA LYS A 177 17.76 -5.89 20.53
C LYS A 177 18.95 -6.52 21.27
N CYS A 178 18.82 -7.82 21.57
CA CYS A 178 19.91 -8.59 22.15
C CYS A 178 20.75 -9.24 21.05
N ALA A 179 22.07 -9.05 21.12
CA ALA A 179 23.00 -9.68 20.20
C ALA A 179 23.33 -11.12 20.62
N PRO A 180 23.82 -11.98 19.69
CA PRO A 180 24.21 -13.35 20.00
C PRO A 180 25.31 -13.50 21.06
N ASN A 181 26.13 -12.45 21.28
CA ASN A 181 27.14 -12.41 22.32
C ASN A 181 26.58 -12.02 23.71
N GLY A 182 25.28 -11.79 23.83
CA GLY A 182 24.59 -11.41 25.05
C GLY A 182 24.59 -9.92 25.37
N ASP A 183 25.19 -9.08 24.56
CA ASP A 183 25.12 -7.63 24.69
C ASP A 183 23.77 -7.09 24.22
N VAL A 184 23.36 -5.95 24.78
CA VAL A 184 22.11 -5.26 24.43
C VAL A 184 22.44 -4.00 23.63
N PHE A 185 21.73 -3.79 22.55
CA PHE A 185 21.91 -2.65 21.66
C PHE A 185 20.64 -1.83 21.64
N PHE A 186 20.75 -0.53 21.90
CA PHE A 186 19.65 0.43 21.86
C PHE A 186 19.79 1.36 20.67
N SER A 187 18.72 1.56 19.94
CA SER A 187 18.60 2.65 18.99
C SER A 187 18.20 3.90 19.76
N VAL A 188 19.01 4.95 19.69
CA VAL A 188 18.86 6.20 20.45
C VAL A 188 19.13 7.41 19.55
N GLY A 189 18.88 8.61 20.07
CA GLY A 189 19.02 9.85 19.34
C GLY A 189 17.69 10.36 18.77
N SER A 190 17.61 11.66 18.52
CA SER A 190 16.39 12.35 18.07
C SER A 190 15.86 11.79 16.75
N ASN A 191 16.78 11.39 15.85
CA ASN A 191 16.50 10.80 14.56
C ASN A 191 16.90 9.32 14.50
N GLN A 192 17.07 8.64 15.64
CA GLN A 192 17.55 7.25 15.71
C GLN A 192 18.87 7.02 14.93
N GLU A 193 19.74 8.00 14.91
CA GLU A 193 21.01 7.96 14.19
C GLU A 193 22.12 7.18 14.92
N LEU A 194 21.87 6.80 16.18
CA LEU A 194 22.84 6.13 17.03
C LEU A 194 22.38 4.74 17.45
N ILE A 195 23.30 3.79 17.45
CA ILE A 195 23.13 2.51 18.15
C ILE A 195 24.17 2.44 19.27
N VAL A 196 23.71 2.22 20.49
CA VAL A 196 24.60 2.09 21.66
C VAL A 196 24.58 0.67 22.18
N GLN A 197 25.77 0.08 22.33
CA GLN A 197 26.00 -1.27 22.84
C GLN A 197 26.29 -1.23 24.33
N PHE A 198 25.57 -2.01 25.10
CA PHE A 198 25.78 -2.24 26.52
C PHE A 198 26.09 -3.71 26.80
N ASP A 199 26.87 -3.95 27.83
CA ASP A 199 27.05 -5.31 28.36
C ASP A 199 25.74 -5.81 28.95
N GLY A 200 25.22 -6.96 28.46
CA GLY A 200 23.91 -7.46 28.85
C GLY A 200 23.79 -7.97 30.32
N LYS A 201 24.87 -7.89 31.09
CA LYS A 201 24.88 -8.24 32.54
C LYS A 201 25.06 -7.04 33.43
N THR A 202 25.98 -6.14 33.07
CA THR A 202 26.31 -4.97 33.88
C THR A 202 25.65 -3.69 33.41
N PHE A 203 25.14 -3.67 32.17
CA PHE A 203 24.63 -2.50 31.49
C PHE A 203 25.64 -1.33 31.42
N GLU A 204 26.93 -1.65 31.45
CA GLU A 204 28.00 -0.71 31.14
C GLU A 204 28.10 -0.50 29.61
N GLU A 205 28.23 0.77 29.18
CA GLU A 205 28.43 1.12 27.77
C GLU A 205 29.74 0.50 27.23
N LYS A 206 29.68 -0.07 26.06
CA LYS A 206 30.82 -0.67 25.34
C LYS A 206 31.23 0.10 24.10
N ASN A 207 30.30 0.32 23.20
CA ASN A 207 30.55 0.97 21.93
C ASN A 207 29.34 1.81 21.50
N ILE A 208 29.61 2.83 20.68
CA ILE A 208 28.60 3.64 20.00
C ILE A 208 28.84 3.49 18.49
N TYR A 209 27.76 3.29 17.73
CA TYR A 209 27.76 3.18 16.26
C TYR A 209 26.94 4.36 15.74
N GLU A 210 27.56 5.19 14.93
CA GLU A 210 26.94 6.37 14.33
C GLU A 210 26.53 6.04 12.89
N GLY A 211 25.25 6.23 12.54
CA GLY A 211 24.80 6.25 11.15
C GLY A 211 25.09 7.58 10.49
N ASN A 212 25.15 7.60 9.16
CA ASN A 212 25.22 8.87 8.42
C ASN A 212 23.87 9.58 8.38
N ASP A 213 22.80 8.84 8.63
CA ASP A 213 21.40 9.26 8.58
C ASP A 213 20.55 8.38 9.50
N TYR A 214 19.23 8.55 9.49
CA TYR A 214 18.25 7.72 10.19
C TYR A 214 18.49 6.22 9.97
N ILE A 215 18.61 5.45 11.05
CA ILE A 215 18.76 3.99 11.01
C ILE A 215 17.38 3.36 11.09
N ASP A 216 16.87 2.86 9.96
CA ASP A 216 15.55 2.21 9.89
C ASP A 216 15.49 0.91 10.68
N ASN A 217 16.58 0.14 10.62
CA ASN A 217 16.65 -1.16 11.28
C ASN A 217 18.10 -1.55 11.55
N PHE A 218 18.29 -2.47 12.52
CA PHE A 218 19.57 -3.10 12.75
C PHE A 218 19.38 -4.59 13.11
N VAL A 219 20.31 -5.43 12.66
CA VAL A 219 20.27 -6.88 12.88
C VAL A 219 21.68 -7.44 13.12
N PHE A 220 21.73 -8.68 13.60
CA PHE A 220 23.01 -9.33 13.90
C PHE A 220 23.26 -10.55 13.00
N VAL A 221 24.51 -10.69 12.54
CA VAL A 221 24.99 -11.88 11.83
C VAL A 221 26.33 -12.29 12.45
N GLY A 222 26.32 -13.32 13.31
CA GLY A 222 27.51 -13.69 14.11
C GLY A 222 28.00 -12.53 14.98
N ASP A 223 29.22 -12.10 14.76
CA ASP A 223 29.86 -10.97 15.45
C ASP A 223 29.73 -9.65 14.68
N SER A 224 28.81 -9.55 13.73
CA SER A 224 28.54 -8.34 12.98
C SER A 224 27.20 -7.73 13.37
N LEU A 225 27.20 -6.40 13.57
CA LEU A 225 26.01 -5.56 13.53
C LEU A 225 25.85 -5.06 12.10
N ILE A 226 24.65 -5.19 11.55
CA ILE A 226 24.27 -4.64 10.26
C ILE A 226 23.23 -3.56 10.53
N THR A 227 23.51 -2.32 10.15
CA THR A 227 22.55 -1.21 10.18
C THR A 227 22.05 -0.94 8.77
N THR A 228 20.80 -0.56 8.65
CA THR A 228 20.16 -0.22 7.38
C THR A 228 19.50 1.14 7.46
N SER A 229 19.72 1.95 6.44
CA SER A 229 19.05 3.22 6.19
C SER A 229 18.43 3.23 4.79
N TYR A 230 17.91 4.37 4.37
CA TYR A 230 17.26 4.49 3.04
C TYR A 230 18.20 4.10 1.88
N ASP A 231 19.51 4.42 1.98
CA ASP A 231 20.48 4.28 0.89
C ASP A 231 21.74 3.49 1.25
N GLU A 232 21.92 3.10 2.53
CA GLU A 232 23.11 2.42 3.01
C GLU A 232 22.81 1.15 3.82
N ILE A 233 23.68 0.15 3.66
CA ILE A 233 23.73 -1.05 4.51
C ILE A 233 25.17 -1.18 5.02
N VAL A 234 25.37 -0.91 6.32
CA VAL A 234 26.71 -0.84 6.90
C VAL A 234 26.96 -2.01 7.86
N GLU A 235 28.13 -2.64 7.75
CA GLU A 235 28.60 -3.69 8.65
C GLU A 235 29.59 -3.15 9.68
N TYR A 236 29.35 -3.47 10.98
CA TYR A 236 30.25 -3.19 12.08
C TYR A 236 30.64 -4.48 12.81
N ASP A 237 31.80 -4.48 13.47
CA ASP A 237 32.28 -5.55 14.35
C ASP A 237 31.87 -5.23 15.79
N ILE A 238 30.96 -6.04 16.38
CA ILE A 238 30.45 -5.79 17.75
C ILE A 238 31.47 -6.06 18.84
N THR A 239 32.60 -6.72 18.54
CA THR A 239 33.64 -6.99 19.53
C THR A 239 34.55 -5.82 19.82
N ASN A 240 34.65 -4.88 18.89
CA ASN A 240 35.56 -3.74 18.98
C ASN A 240 34.98 -2.41 18.47
N GLY A 241 33.70 -2.39 18.08
CA GLY A 241 32.97 -1.21 17.64
C GLY A 241 33.39 -0.65 16.29
N LYS A 242 34.19 -1.36 15.49
CA LYS A 242 34.71 -0.82 14.22
C LYS A 242 33.80 -1.13 13.05
N GLU A 243 33.61 -0.11 12.24
CA GLU A 243 33.02 -0.25 10.92
C GLU A 243 33.90 -1.15 10.02
N LYS A 244 33.27 -2.10 9.33
CA LYS A 244 33.86 -2.95 8.31
C LYS A 244 33.59 -2.41 6.90
N GLY A 245 32.57 -1.55 6.75
CA GLY A 245 32.17 -0.86 5.53
C GLY A 245 30.81 -1.27 5.02
N ASN A 246 30.40 -0.66 3.91
CA ASN A 246 29.10 -0.88 3.28
C ASN A 246 29.03 -2.22 2.54
N LEU A 247 27.89 -2.86 2.59
CA LEU A 247 27.57 -4.07 1.83
C LEU A 247 27.05 -3.72 0.42
N LYS A 248 27.90 -3.09 -0.41
CA LYS A 248 27.53 -2.46 -1.69
C LYS A 248 26.82 -3.36 -2.70
N GLU A 249 27.15 -4.66 -2.72
CA GLU A 249 26.46 -5.59 -3.62
C GLU A 249 25.03 -5.85 -3.11
N LEU A 250 24.84 -5.90 -1.79
CA LEU A 250 23.53 -6.04 -1.19
C LEU A 250 22.72 -4.75 -1.32
N GLU A 251 23.32 -3.58 -1.10
CA GLU A 251 22.67 -2.27 -1.33
C GLU A 251 22.07 -2.21 -2.72
N LYS A 252 22.86 -2.54 -3.74
CA LYS A 252 22.40 -2.53 -5.13
C LYS A 252 21.25 -3.51 -5.41
N GLU A 253 21.24 -4.68 -4.73
CA GLU A 253 20.23 -5.71 -4.94
C GLU A 253 18.97 -5.49 -4.09
N ALA A 254 19.11 -4.90 -2.90
CA ALA A 254 18.04 -4.83 -1.91
C ALA A 254 17.44 -3.43 -1.74
N ILE A 255 18.22 -2.36 -1.91
CA ILE A 255 17.78 -0.96 -1.73
C ILE A 255 18.19 -0.02 -2.87
N GLY A 256 18.79 -0.55 -3.95
CA GLY A 256 19.23 0.27 -5.09
C GLY A 256 18.05 0.86 -5.86
N GLU A 257 18.32 1.90 -6.66
CA GLU A 257 17.33 2.64 -7.47
C GLU A 257 16.39 1.78 -8.34
N LYS A 258 16.77 0.53 -8.61
CA LYS A 258 15.98 -0.43 -9.41
C LYS A 258 15.16 -1.41 -8.58
N VAL A 259 15.12 -1.22 -7.27
CA VAL A 259 14.40 -2.11 -6.36
C VAL A 259 12.99 -1.55 -6.14
N ASN A 260 12.00 -2.36 -6.47
CA ASN A 260 10.59 -1.98 -6.34
C ASN A 260 10.00 -2.31 -4.96
N TYR A 261 10.75 -3.04 -4.12
CA TYR A 261 10.25 -3.54 -2.85
C TYR A 261 11.28 -3.33 -1.76
N TYR A 262 10.93 -2.51 -0.78
CA TYR A 262 11.79 -2.29 0.39
C TYR A 262 11.98 -3.59 1.17
N PRO A 263 13.23 -3.98 1.48
CA PRO A 263 13.51 -5.17 2.24
C PRO A 263 13.28 -4.94 3.74
N THR A 264 12.75 -5.95 4.42
CA THR A 264 12.81 -6.01 5.88
C THR A 264 13.89 -7.00 6.29
N PHE A 265 14.95 -6.53 6.93
CA PHE A 265 16.06 -7.35 7.42
C PHE A 265 15.70 -8.07 8.70
N ILE A 266 16.13 -9.32 8.83
CA ILE A 266 15.67 -10.27 9.83
C ILE A 266 16.81 -10.67 10.77
N ASN A 267 16.57 -10.59 12.09
CA ASN A 267 17.47 -11.12 13.11
C ASN A 267 17.24 -12.62 13.28
N SER A 268 17.87 -13.45 12.43
CA SER A 268 17.60 -14.90 12.36
C SER A 268 18.43 -15.76 13.28
N GLY A 269 19.41 -15.18 14.00
CA GLY A 269 20.40 -15.94 14.78
C GLY A 269 21.49 -16.62 13.94
N SER A 270 21.52 -16.41 12.62
CA SER A 270 22.56 -16.99 11.74
C SER A 270 23.93 -16.37 12.00
N LYS A 271 24.98 -17.16 11.81
CA LYS A 271 26.37 -16.69 11.99
C LYS A 271 27.03 -16.21 10.70
N ASN A 272 26.49 -16.56 9.54
CA ASN A 272 27.14 -16.31 8.25
C ASN A 272 26.20 -15.81 7.18
N THR A 273 24.91 -15.76 7.43
CA THR A 273 23.90 -15.42 6.43
C THR A 273 23.00 -14.31 6.97
N LEU A 274 22.90 -13.23 6.22
CA LEU A 274 21.91 -12.18 6.47
C LEU A 274 20.64 -12.55 5.70
N TYR A 275 19.51 -12.57 6.40
CA TYR A 275 18.21 -12.81 5.78
C TYR A 275 17.42 -11.52 5.71
N TYR A 276 16.68 -11.35 4.63
CA TYR A 276 15.69 -10.31 4.48
C TYR A 276 14.49 -10.83 3.67
N TYR A 277 13.36 -10.20 3.83
CA TYR A 277 12.19 -10.52 3.02
C TYR A 277 11.64 -9.26 2.33
N THR A 278 10.99 -9.50 1.20
CA THR A 278 10.20 -8.55 0.44
C THR A 278 8.85 -9.18 0.13
N THR A 279 7.96 -8.48 -0.55
CA THR A 279 6.71 -9.06 -1.07
C THR A 279 6.93 -10.24 -2.03
N LEU A 280 8.12 -10.41 -2.57
CA LEU A 280 8.46 -11.51 -3.48
C LEU A 280 8.89 -12.79 -2.75
N GLY A 281 9.39 -12.68 -1.52
CA GLY A 281 9.85 -13.82 -0.74
C GLY A 281 10.98 -13.53 0.22
N VAL A 282 11.57 -14.58 0.77
CA VAL A 282 12.72 -14.52 1.68
C VAL A 282 14.02 -14.76 0.92
N TYR A 283 14.98 -13.90 1.17
CA TYR A 283 16.31 -13.89 0.56
C TYR A 283 17.39 -14.19 1.59
N ALA A 284 18.39 -14.90 1.17
CA ALA A 284 19.59 -15.22 1.93
C ALA A 284 20.82 -14.59 1.25
N TYR A 285 21.48 -13.67 1.95
CA TYR A 285 22.75 -13.07 1.55
C TYR A 285 23.88 -13.72 2.32
N ASP A 286 24.79 -14.39 1.62
CA ASP A 286 25.97 -15.02 2.20
C ASP A 286 27.05 -13.95 2.45
N MET A 287 27.33 -13.65 3.71
CA MET A 287 28.25 -12.59 4.16
C MET A 287 29.67 -12.78 3.62
N LYS A 288 30.06 -14.00 3.28
CA LYS A 288 31.41 -14.30 2.80
C LYS A 288 31.56 -14.16 1.29
N SER A 289 30.58 -14.63 0.53
CA SER A 289 30.63 -14.59 -0.93
C SER A 289 30.00 -13.34 -1.55
N GLY A 290 29.21 -12.60 -0.77
CA GLY A 290 28.46 -11.43 -1.24
C GLY A 290 27.36 -11.80 -2.24
N LYS A 291 26.76 -12.99 -2.14
CA LYS A 291 25.72 -13.46 -3.06
C LYS A 291 24.39 -13.58 -2.38
N THR A 292 23.37 -13.08 -3.05
CA THR A 292 21.96 -13.22 -2.65
C THR A 292 21.28 -14.34 -3.43
N ASN A 293 20.40 -15.06 -2.75
CA ASN A 293 19.50 -16.02 -3.37
C ASN A 293 18.14 -15.96 -2.68
N MET A 294 17.06 -15.98 -3.46
CA MET A 294 15.72 -16.23 -2.93
C MET A 294 15.67 -17.68 -2.44
N ILE A 295 15.24 -17.89 -1.20
CA ILE A 295 15.12 -19.20 -0.59
C ILE A 295 13.68 -19.66 -0.40
N ILE A 296 12.76 -18.72 -0.16
CA ILE A 296 11.32 -18.99 -0.03
C ILE A 296 10.59 -18.00 -0.95
N ASP A 297 9.76 -18.56 -1.83
CA ASP A 297 8.93 -17.79 -2.77
C ASP A 297 7.59 -17.46 -2.10
N SER A 298 7.23 -16.18 -2.04
CA SER A 298 5.97 -15.71 -1.44
C SER A 298 4.74 -16.24 -2.17
N ALA A 299 4.81 -16.48 -3.48
CA ALA A 299 3.69 -16.96 -4.26
C ALA A 299 3.17 -18.37 -3.80
N ILE A 300 4.00 -19.12 -3.07
CA ILE A 300 3.68 -20.46 -2.57
C ILE A 300 4.00 -20.64 -1.07
N SER A 301 3.97 -19.56 -0.32
CA SER A 301 4.25 -19.57 1.12
C SER A 301 3.43 -18.53 1.87
N THR A 302 3.39 -18.69 3.20
CA THR A 302 2.74 -17.73 4.10
C THR A 302 3.34 -16.31 4.01
N PHE A 303 4.56 -16.16 3.52
CA PHE A 303 5.17 -14.84 3.28
C PHE A 303 4.44 -13.99 2.22
N GLY A 304 3.64 -14.60 1.36
CA GLY A 304 2.78 -13.88 0.41
C GLY A 304 1.40 -13.53 0.95
N ASP A 305 1.12 -13.87 2.22
CA ASP A 305 -0.14 -13.61 2.86
C ASP A 305 -0.08 -12.33 3.69
N GLU A 306 -0.75 -11.31 3.24
CA GLU A 306 -0.77 -10.01 3.91
C GLU A 306 -1.62 -9.95 5.18
N GLU A 307 -2.46 -10.95 5.41
CA GLU A 307 -3.13 -11.11 6.69
C GLU A 307 -2.15 -11.60 7.77
N SER A 308 -0.97 -12.10 7.34
CA SER A 308 0.07 -12.65 8.18
C SER A 308 1.26 -11.69 8.26
N ASN A 309 1.37 -10.94 9.36
CA ASN A 309 2.51 -10.04 9.60
C ASN A 309 3.67 -10.82 10.25
N LEU A 310 4.83 -10.88 9.56
CA LEU A 310 6.02 -11.54 10.08
C LEU A 310 6.55 -10.85 11.33
N ILE A 311 6.66 -11.60 12.41
CA ILE A 311 7.25 -11.12 13.67
C ILE A 311 8.70 -11.56 13.81
N GLY A 312 9.01 -12.81 13.40
CA GLY A 312 10.36 -13.32 13.46
C GLY A 312 10.55 -14.52 12.55
N PHE A 313 11.79 -14.69 12.12
CA PHE A 313 12.24 -15.82 11.29
C PHE A 313 13.60 -16.25 11.79
N ILE A 314 13.70 -17.45 12.37
CA ILE A 314 14.89 -17.95 13.02
C ILE A 314 15.43 -19.20 12.32
N GLU A 315 16.77 -19.32 12.25
CA GLU A 315 17.45 -20.49 11.71
C GLU A 315 17.64 -21.54 12.81
N LYS A 316 16.83 -22.62 12.79
CA LYS A 316 16.93 -23.73 13.76
C LYS A 316 18.06 -24.69 13.48
N GLY A 317 18.56 -24.70 12.26
CA GLY A 317 19.63 -25.58 11.79
C GLY A 317 19.74 -25.54 10.28
N GLU A 318 20.62 -26.37 9.72
CA GLU A 318 20.85 -26.39 8.28
C GLU A 318 19.53 -26.63 7.52
N LYS A 319 19.12 -25.65 6.72
CA LYS A 319 17.90 -25.71 5.88
C LYS A 319 16.61 -25.98 6.68
N ASN A 320 16.53 -25.46 7.88
CA ASN A 320 15.33 -25.50 8.72
C ASN A 320 15.13 -24.18 9.43
N PHE A 321 13.97 -23.58 9.24
CA PHE A 321 13.60 -22.29 9.83
C PHE A 321 12.28 -22.40 10.58
N LEU A 322 12.08 -21.51 11.52
CA LEU A 322 10.79 -21.26 12.16
C LEU A 322 10.44 -19.78 11.96
N ALA A 323 9.21 -19.52 11.56
CA ALA A 323 8.64 -18.18 11.49
C ALA A 323 7.42 -18.06 12.41
N ALA A 324 7.24 -16.89 13.00
CA ALA A 324 6.03 -16.50 13.70
C ALA A 324 5.39 -15.32 12.99
N PHE A 325 4.07 -15.38 12.84
CA PHE A 325 3.27 -14.33 12.23
C PHE A 325 2.12 -13.96 13.15
N ASN A 326 1.81 -12.66 13.25
CA ASN A 326 0.51 -12.23 13.75
C ASN A 326 -0.49 -12.27 12.60
N ASP A 327 -1.63 -12.86 12.85
CA ASP A 327 -2.71 -13.02 11.88
C ASP A 327 -3.81 -12.01 12.20
N TRP A 328 -3.90 -10.97 11.38
CA TRP A 328 -4.87 -9.89 11.56
C TRP A 328 -6.33 -10.34 11.38
N SER A 329 -6.57 -11.44 10.67
CA SER A 329 -7.93 -11.93 10.40
C SER A 329 -8.51 -12.74 11.55
N SER A 330 -7.66 -13.32 12.40
CA SER A 330 -8.07 -14.21 13.49
C SER A 330 -7.68 -13.70 14.89
N ASP A 331 -7.05 -12.51 14.98
CA ASP A 331 -6.44 -11.99 16.21
C ASP A 331 -5.53 -13.02 16.89
N GLY A 332 -4.84 -13.81 16.09
CA GLY A 332 -4.05 -14.96 16.51
C GLY A 332 -2.62 -14.93 16.03
N VAL A 333 -1.89 -15.96 16.44
CA VAL A 333 -0.50 -16.20 16.05
C VAL A 333 -0.44 -17.44 15.16
N SER A 334 0.35 -17.39 14.10
CA SER A 334 0.71 -18.54 13.27
C SER A 334 2.18 -18.86 13.44
N VAL A 335 2.50 -20.12 13.72
CA VAL A 335 3.87 -20.62 13.81
C VAL A 335 4.11 -21.62 12.69
N ILE A 336 5.04 -21.29 11.80
CA ILE A 336 5.30 -22.06 10.58
C ILE A 336 6.74 -22.56 10.59
N ASN A 337 6.90 -23.87 10.45
CA ASN A 337 8.20 -24.50 10.26
C ASN A 337 8.48 -24.70 8.76
N TYR A 338 9.63 -24.22 8.32
CA TYR A 338 10.11 -24.33 6.94
C TYR A 338 11.23 -25.36 6.87
N THR A 339 11.00 -26.46 6.15
CA THR A 339 12.02 -27.51 5.95
C THR A 339 12.32 -27.67 4.46
N TYR A 340 13.60 -27.64 4.09
CA TYR A 340 14.00 -27.83 2.70
C TYR A 340 13.81 -29.29 2.26
N ASN A 341 13.03 -29.49 1.21
CA ASN A 341 12.82 -30.80 0.59
C ASN A 341 13.52 -30.82 -0.79
N PRO A 342 14.61 -31.60 -0.93
CA PRO A 342 15.35 -31.68 -2.18
C PRO A 342 14.68 -32.53 -3.26
N ASP A 343 13.65 -33.32 -2.89
CA ASP A 343 13.04 -34.33 -3.77
C ASP A 343 11.82 -33.80 -4.56
N ILE A 344 11.42 -32.56 -4.30
CA ILE A 344 10.32 -31.89 -5.00
C ILE A 344 10.86 -30.78 -5.91
N THR A 345 10.07 -30.39 -6.91
CA THR A 345 10.41 -29.27 -7.81
C THR A 345 10.42 -27.94 -7.07
N SER A 346 11.27 -26.99 -7.48
CA SER A 346 11.37 -25.65 -6.87
C SER A 346 10.04 -24.90 -6.95
N THR A 347 9.27 -25.12 -8.01
CA THR A 347 7.89 -24.64 -8.17
C THR A 347 7.00 -25.85 -8.54
N PRO A 348 5.70 -25.83 -8.20
CA PRO A 348 4.74 -26.81 -8.70
C PRO A 348 4.79 -26.94 -10.22
N ASP A 349 4.59 -28.16 -10.74
CA ASP A 349 4.60 -28.42 -12.20
C ASP A 349 3.38 -27.82 -12.90
N ASN A 350 2.29 -27.61 -12.17
CA ASN A 350 1.07 -27.02 -12.67
C ASN A 350 1.17 -25.47 -12.50
N GLN A 351 1.38 -24.76 -13.58
CA GLN A 351 1.64 -23.32 -13.58
C GLN A 351 0.59 -22.56 -14.36
N ILE A 352 0.17 -21.41 -13.81
CA ILE A 352 -0.65 -20.39 -14.48
C ILE A 352 0.17 -19.12 -14.53
N VAL A 353 0.14 -18.44 -15.67
CA VAL A 353 0.76 -17.11 -15.79
C VAL A 353 -0.34 -16.06 -15.82
N ILE A 354 -0.28 -15.11 -14.90
CA ILE A 354 -1.11 -13.89 -14.91
C ILE A 354 -0.22 -12.70 -15.20
N TYR A 355 -0.70 -11.76 -16.00
CA TYR A 355 0.03 -10.56 -16.39
C TYR A 355 -0.77 -9.31 -16.08
N SER A 356 -0.09 -8.26 -15.63
CA SER A 356 -0.59 -6.89 -15.63
C SER A 356 0.47 -5.93 -16.19
N LEU A 357 0.02 -4.80 -16.72
CA LEU A 357 0.94 -3.77 -17.22
C LEU A 357 1.74 -3.18 -16.05
N LEU A 358 1.08 -2.78 -14.98
CA LEU A 358 1.66 -2.28 -13.74
C LEU A 358 1.42 -3.28 -12.61
N GLU A 359 2.25 -3.24 -11.60
CA GLU A 359 2.03 -4.04 -10.40
C GLU A 359 0.71 -3.68 -9.74
N ASN A 360 0.00 -4.70 -9.31
CA ASN A 360 -1.26 -4.56 -8.62
C ASN A 360 -1.29 -5.42 -7.36
N TYR A 361 -1.26 -4.73 -6.24
CA TYR A 361 -1.29 -5.32 -4.92
C TYR A 361 -2.51 -6.25 -4.70
N MET A 362 -3.71 -5.85 -5.14
CA MET A 362 -4.93 -6.65 -5.00
C MET A 362 -4.85 -7.97 -5.77
N ILE A 363 -4.21 -7.96 -6.93
CA ILE A 363 -3.97 -9.18 -7.71
C ILE A 363 -3.00 -10.10 -6.98
N ARG A 364 -1.96 -9.56 -6.36
CA ARG A 364 -1.00 -10.34 -5.57
C ARG A 364 -1.66 -11.01 -4.37
N GLN A 365 -2.53 -10.28 -3.66
CA GLN A 365 -3.35 -10.82 -2.57
C GLN A 365 -4.25 -11.97 -3.02
N ALA A 366 -4.96 -11.75 -4.11
CA ALA A 366 -5.84 -12.76 -4.65
C ALA A 366 -5.08 -14.02 -5.13
N ILE A 367 -3.86 -13.84 -5.66
CA ILE A 367 -2.97 -14.96 -5.98
C ILE A 367 -2.57 -15.73 -4.72
N SER A 368 -2.19 -15.04 -3.65
CA SER A 368 -1.84 -15.68 -2.38
C SER A 368 -3.02 -16.48 -1.82
N ALA A 369 -4.21 -15.88 -1.77
CA ALA A 369 -5.42 -16.56 -1.32
C ALA A 369 -5.76 -17.80 -2.19
N TYR A 370 -5.64 -17.66 -3.52
CA TYR A 370 -5.85 -18.78 -4.44
C TYR A 370 -4.82 -19.91 -4.22
N SER A 371 -3.54 -19.57 -4.04
CA SER A 371 -2.46 -20.54 -3.83
C SER A 371 -2.60 -21.32 -2.54
N LYS A 372 -3.12 -20.71 -1.47
CA LYS A 372 -3.45 -21.42 -0.21
C LYS A 372 -4.51 -22.50 -0.41
N GLU A 373 -5.55 -22.22 -1.21
CA GLU A 373 -6.59 -23.19 -1.53
C GLU A 373 -6.12 -24.24 -2.55
N ASN A 374 -5.09 -23.93 -3.35
CA ASN A 374 -4.60 -24.73 -4.45
C ASN A 374 -3.06 -24.93 -4.40
N PRO A 375 -2.52 -25.61 -3.37
CA PRO A 375 -1.06 -25.68 -3.13
C PRO A 375 -0.26 -26.42 -4.21
N ASP A 376 -0.94 -27.14 -5.12
CA ASP A 376 -0.35 -27.83 -6.27
C ASP A 376 -0.26 -26.94 -7.51
N VAL A 377 -0.74 -25.68 -7.45
CA VAL A 377 -0.72 -24.73 -8.56
C VAL A 377 0.24 -23.60 -8.23
N TYR A 378 1.14 -23.29 -9.16
CA TYR A 378 2.00 -22.12 -9.08
C TYR A 378 1.44 -21.00 -9.96
N VAL A 379 1.09 -19.87 -9.36
CA VAL A 379 0.64 -18.68 -10.10
C VAL A 379 1.82 -17.74 -10.28
N LYS A 380 2.37 -17.70 -11.48
CA LYS A 380 3.43 -16.75 -11.83
C LYS A 380 2.81 -15.41 -12.18
N TYR A 381 3.11 -14.38 -11.41
CA TYR A 381 2.67 -13.02 -11.69
C TYR A 381 3.76 -12.27 -12.48
N GLU A 382 3.44 -11.87 -13.71
CA GLU A 382 4.31 -11.10 -14.60
C GLU A 382 3.83 -9.66 -14.70
N ILE A 383 4.77 -8.72 -14.55
CA ILE A 383 4.54 -7.28 -14.58
C ILE A 383 5.24 -6.70 -15.79
N GLY A 384 4.51 -5.93 -16.60
CA GLY A 384 5.02 -5.36 -17.85
C GLY A 384 5.96 -4.18 -17.65
N LEU A 385 5.69 -3.36 -16.63
CA LEU A 385 6.46 -2.16 -16.28
C LEU A 385 6.88 -2.22 -14.83
N ASN A 386 8.16 -2.14 -14.57
CA ASN A 386 8.73 -1.94 -13.24
C ASN A 386 9.30 -0.53 -13.16
N TYR A 387 9.26 0.07 -11.98
CA TYR A 387 9.55 1.47 -11.72
C TYR A 387 10.89 1.97 -12.31
N ASN A 388 11.92 1.12 -12.35
CA ASN A 388 13.27 1.56 -12.70
C ASN A 388 13.98 0.69 -13.77
N ASP A 389 13.23 -0.05 -14.60
CA ASP A 389 13.85 -0.96 -15.58
C ASP A 389 14.09 -0.34 -16.97
N GLY A 390 13.64 0.92 -17.18
CA GLY A 390 13.78 1.63 -18.46
C GLY A 390 12.93 1.07 -19.60
N VAL A 391 11.94 0.24 -19.29
CA VAL A 391 10.97 -0.30 -20.26
C VAL A 391 9.83 0.69 -20.43
N THR A 392 9.56 1.13 -21.65
CA THR A 392 8.40 1.99 -21.94
C THR A 392 7.11 1.17 -22.03
N GLN A 393 5.95 1.82 -21.82
CA GLN A 393 4.65 1.19 -22.01
C GLN A 393 4.52 0.58 -23.41
N SER A 394 4.97 1.27 -24.44
CA SER A 394 4.97 0.79 -25.83
C SER A 394 5.76 -0.49 -25.99
N ASP A 395 6.92 -0.62 -25.36
CA ASP A 395 7.75 -1.82 -25.44
C ASP A 395 7.14 -2.99 -24.67
N ALA A 396 6.57 -2.74 -23.49
CA ALA A 396 5.85 -3.74 -22.71
C ALA A 396 4.64 -4.30 -23.50
N LEU A 397 3.83 -3.42 -24.08
CA LEU A 397 2.68 -3.82 -24.93
C LEU A 397 3.10 -4.61 -26.17
N LYS A 398 4.19 -4.22 -26.82
CA LYS A 398 4.74 -4.90 -27.99
C LYS A 398 5.25 -6.31 -27.64
N THR A 399 5.87 -6.44 -26.48
CA THR A 399 6.33 -7.72 -25.93
C THR A 399 5.14 -8.63 -25.64
N LEU A 400 4.15 -8.16 -24.87
CA LEU A 400 2.94 -8.89 -24.56
C LEU A 400 2.20 -9.36 -25.82
N ASN A 401 1.99 -8.46 -26.80
CA ASN A 401 1.33 -8.77 -28.04
C ASN A 401 2.07 -9.85 -28.84
N THR A 402 3.42 -9.78 -28.88
CA THR A 402 4.25 -10.76 -29.57
C THR A 402 4.13 -12.15 -28.93
N GLU A 403 4.12 -12.22 -27.61
CA GLU A 403 3.98 -13.45 -26.84
C GLU A 403 2.61 -14.08 -27.02
N ILE A 404 1.53 -13.29 -26.91
CA ILE A 404 0.16 -13.76 -27.16
C ILE A 404 0.01 -14.30 -28.59
N MET A 405 0.51 -13.55 -29.58
CA MET A 405 0.45 -13.98 -30.99
C MET A 405 1.26 -15.25 -31.23
N GLY A 406 2.41 -15.39 -30.56
CA GLY A 406 3.27 -16.57 -30.61
C GLY A 406 2.73 -17.80 -29.86
N GLY A 407 1.65 -17.65 -29.07
CA GLY A 407 1.07 -18.72 -28.25
C GLY A 407 1.90 -19.03 -27.00
N ASN A 408 2.73 -18.08 -26.56
CA ASN A 408 3.53 -18.15 -25.32
C ASN A 408 3.17 -17.04 -24.33
N GLY A 409 2.09 -16.30 -24.56
CA GLY A 409 1.62 -15.27 -23.66
C GLY A 409 0.99 -15.83 -22.40
N PRO A 410 0.66 -14.95 -21.41
CA PRO A 410 0.06 -15.31 -20.15
C PRO A 410 -1.31 -15.99 -20.35
N ASP A 411 -1.74 -16.78 -19.34
CA ASP A 411 -3.06 -17.44 -19.37
C ASP A 411 -4.18 -16.47 -18.97
N VAL A 412 -3.91 -15.58 -17.99
CA VAL A 412 -4.83 -14.53 -17.52
C VAL A 412 -4.17 -13.16 -17.74
N ILE A 413 -4.94 -12.19 -18.19
CA ILE A 413 -4.46 -10.83 -18.47
C ILE A 413 -5.32 -9.84 -17.67
N ILE A 414 -4.67 -8.99 -16.90
CA ILE A 414 -5.28 -7.79 -16.33
C ILE A 414 -5.22 -6.72 -17.41
N LEU A 415 -6.39 -6.24 -17.82
CA LEU A 415 -6.57 -5.40 -19.00
C LEU A 415 -6.52 -3.90 -18.70
N ASP A 416 -6.25 -3.53 -17.44
CA ASP A 416 -6.07 -2.14 -17.04
C ASP A 416 -4.88 -1.54 -17.82
N GLY A 417 -5.09 -0.38 -18.43
CA GLY A 417 -4.10 0.25 -19.31
C GLY A 417 -3.91 -0.40 -20.67
N LEU A 418 -4.68 -1.45 -20.99
CA LEU A 418 -4.64 -2.14 -22.28
C LEU A 418 -5.89 -1.84 -23.15
N THR A 419 -5.73 -1.89 -24.46
CA THR A 419 -6.86 -1.69 -25.40
C THR A 419 -7.65 -3.00 -25.56
N ALA A 420 -8.51 -3.31 -24.60
CA ALA A 420 -9.26 -4.58 -24.53
C ALA A 420 -10.08 -4.85 -25.81
N GLU A 421 -10.70 -3.84 -26.44
CA GLU A 421 -11.47 -3.98 -27.69
C GLU A 421 -10.61 -4.50 -28.85
N SER A 422 -9.33 -4.13 -28.92
CA SER A 422 -8.39 -4.67 -29.90
C SER A 422 -8.16 -6.16 -29.69
N TYR A 423 -8.00 -6.60 -28.44
CA TYR A 423 -7.83 -8.02 -28.10
C TYR A 423 -9.10 -8.82 -28.43
N ILE A 424 -10.29 -8.29 -28.12
CA ILE A 424 -11.58 -8.92 -28.42
C ILE A 424 -11.78 -9.05 -29.94
N SER A 425 -11.57 -7.98 -30.71
CA SER A 425 -11.76 -7.96 -32.15
C SER A 425 -10.82 -8.91 -32.91
N LYS A 426 -9.61 -9.09 -32.38
CA LYS A 426 -8.60 -10.02 -32.90
C LYS A 426 -8.81 -11.48 -32.42
N GLY A 427 -9.82 -11.73 -31.56
CA GLY A 427 -10.12 -13.06 -31.03
C GLY A 427 -9.01 -13.59 -30.09
N LEU A 428 -8.37 -12.70 -29.35
CA LEU A 428 -7.30 -13.03 -28.43
C LEU A 428 -7.80 -13.30 -26.99
N LEU A 429 -9.05 -12.93 -26.66
CA LEU A 429 -9.68 -13.24 -25.38
C LEU A 429 -10.70 -14.36 -25.51
N GLU A 430 -10.73 -15.22 -24.51
CA GLU A 430 -11.68 -16.32 -24.36
C GLU A 430 -13.03 -15.83 -23.89
N ASP A 431 -14.12 -16.47 -24.32
CA ASP A 431 -15.45 -16.24 -23.79
C ASP A 431 -15.59 -16.87 -22.40
N MET A 432 -15.82 -16.05 -21.39
CA MET A 432 -15.96 -16.45 -19.99
C MET A 432 -17.43 -16.56 -19.54
N SER A 433 -18.39 -16.53 -20.47
CA SER A 433 -19.82 -16.57 -20.14
C SER A 433 -20.21 -17.81 -19.36
N ASP A 434 -19.51 -18.93 -19.53
CA ASP A 434 -19.73 -20.20 -18.82
C ASP A 434 -19.41 -20.14 -17.34
N ILE A 435 -18.48 -19.29 -16.91
CA ILE A 435 -18.13 -19.10 -15.50
C ILE A 435 -18.84 -17.87 -14.88
N ILE A 436 -19.15 -16.84 -15.68
CA ILE A 436 -19.74 -15.59 -15.18
C ILE A 436 -21.27 -15.68 -15.06
N ASN A 437 -21.98 -16.27 -16.03
CA ASN A 437 -23.43 -16.39 -15.97
C ASN A 437 -23.95 -17.10 -14.71
N PRO A 438 -23.34 -18.20 -14.23
CA PRO A 438 -23.72 -18.79 -12.97
C PRO A 438 -23.55 -17.85 -11.76
N LEU A 439 -22.55 -16.98 -11.74
CA LEU A 439 -22.35 -16.01 -10.66
C LEU A 439 -23.42 -14.90 -10.68
N ILE A 440 -23.90 -14.53 -11.87
CA ILE A 440 -25.02 -13.60 -12.05
C ILE A 440 -26.34 -14.27 -11.60
N GLU A 441 -26.60 -15.52 -12.04
CA GLU A 441 -27.82 -16.25 -11.70
C GLU A 441 -27.97 -16.54 -10.22
N ASN A 442 -26.83 -16.74 -9.51
CA ASN A 442 -26.81 -16.98 -8.08
C ASN A 442 -26.66 -15.69 -7.24
N GLU A 443 -26.78 -14.52 -7.88
CA GLU A 443 -26.63 -13.21 -7.23
C GLU A 443 -25.31 -13.06 -6.44
N THR A 444 -24.25 -13.71 -6.92
CA THR A 444 -22.91 -13.59 -6.31
C THR A 444 -22.25 -12.28 -6.69
N ILE A 445 -22.47 -11.81 -7.94
CA ILE A 445 -21.91 -10.57 -8.47
C ILE A 445 -23.01 -9.62 -8.95
N PHE A 446 -22.67 -8.32 -9.04
CA PHE A 446 -23.58 -7.31 -9.58
C PHE A 446 -23.89 -7.57 -11.05
N LYS A 447 -25.15 -7.87 -11.33
CA LYS A 447 -25.63 -8.21 -12.68
C LYS A 447 -25.42 -7.08 -13.69
N ASN A 448 -25.73 -5.85 -13.32
CA ASN A 448 -25.63 -4.68 -14.19
C ASN A 448 -24.19 -4.41 -14.59
N ILE A 449 -23.23 -4.55 -13.67
CA ILE A 449 -21.79 -4.40 -13.94
C ILE A 449 -21.34 -5.47 -14.96
N ALA A 450 -21.69 -6.73 -14.73
CA ALA A 450 -21.35 -7.80 -15.67
C ALA A 450 -22.03 -7.62 -17.05
N GLN A 451 -23.26 -7.11 -17.09
CA GLN A 451 -24.00 -6.85 -18.32
C GLN A 451 -23.36 -5.73 -19.16
N ALA A 452 -22.72 -4.72 -18.53
CA ALA A 452 -21.99 -3.68 -19.25
C ALA A 452 -20.84 -4.24 -20.12
N TYR A 453 -20.34 -5.44 -19.78
CA TYR A 453 -19.28 -6.14 -20.53
C TYR A 453 -19.80 -7.26 -21.44
N THR A 454 -21.13 -7.40 -21.55
CA THR A 454 -21.72 -8.42 -22.43
C THR A 454 -21.85 -7.89 -23.86
N LYS A 455 -21.14 -8.52 -24.80
CA LYS A 455 -21.15 -8.20 -26.23
C LYS A 455 -21.63 -9.41 -27.02
N ASP A 456 -22.73 -9.30 -27.77
CA ASP A 456 -23.33 -10.40 -28.53
C ASP A 456 -23.60 -11.68 -27.70
N GLY A 457 -23.97 -11.50 -26.42
CA GLY A 457 -24.24 -12.59 -25.49
C GLY A 457 -22.99 -13.25 -24.90
N LYS A 458 -21.81 -12.69 -25.12
CA LYS A 458 -20.51 -13.18 -24.62
C LYS A 458 -19.84 -12.17 -23.71
N ILE A 459 -19.02 -12.67 -22.81
CA ILE A 459 -18.27 -11.88 -21.84
C ILE A 459 -16.77 -12.24 -21.97
N TYR A 460 -15.99 -11.32 -22.51
CA TYR A 460 -14.56 -11.51 -22.74
C TYR A 460 -13.67 -10.86 -21.68
N GLN A 461 -14.23 -9.96 -20.91
CA GLN A 461 -13.57 -9.22 -19.85
C GLN A 461 -14.58 -8.85 -18.77
N ILE A 462 -14.11 -8.68 -17.52
CA ILE A 462 -14.96 -8.27 -16.41
C ILE A 462 -14.08 -7.61 -15.33
N PRO A 463 -14.50 -6.48 -14.73
CA PRO A 463 -13.78 -5.91 -13.61
C PRO A 463 -14.02 -6.73 -12.33
N THR A 464 -13.04 -6.77 -11.45
CA THR A 464 -13.20 -7.34 -10.10
C THR A 464 -13.59 -6.28 -9.08
N TYR A 465 -13.28 -5.01 -9.38
CA TYR A 465 -13.65 -3.83 -8.57
C TYR A 465 -14.14 -2.70 -9.47
N PHE A 466 -14.87 -1.77 -8.87
CA PHE A 466 -15.32 -0.55 -9.53
C PHE A 466 -15.56 0.58 -8.54
N LYS A 467 -15.41 1.81 -9.02
CA LYS A 467 -15.80 3.05 -8.35
C LYS A 467 -16.90 3.72 -9.17
N TYR A 468 -17.61 4.68 -8.61
CA TYR A 468 -18.48 5.55 -9.40
C TYR A 468 -18.22 7.01 -9.02
N PRO A 469 -18.22 7.93 -10.01
CA PRO A 469 -17.81 9.31 -9.78
C PRO A 469 -18.90 10.08 -9.04
N ILE A 470 -18.51 10.82 -8.00
CA ILE A 470 -19.39 11.72 -7.27
C ILE A 470 -18.76 13.10 -7.12
N LEU A 471 -19.62 14.08 -6.90
CA LEU A 471 -19.29 15.43 -6.46
C LEU A 471 -19.90 15.63 -5.07
N LEU A 472 -19.08 15.90 -4.08
CA LEU A 472 -19.42 16.18 -2.70
C LEU A 472 -19.27 17.66 -2.42
N GLY A 473 -20.19 18.26 -1.65
CA GLY A 473 -20.14 19.65 -1.28
C GLY A 473 -21.49 20.17 -0.79
N ASN A 474 -21.68 21.50 -0.74
CA ASN A 474 -22.95 22.08 -0.38
C ASN A 474 -24.06 21.66 -1.36
N LYS A 475 -25.23 21.26 -0.83
CA LYS A 475 -26.34 20.72 -1.64
C LYS A 475 -26.81 21.65 -2.76
N GLU A 476 -26.88 22.97 -2.51
CA GLU A 476 -27.32 23.93 -3.53
C GLU A 476 -26.29 24.02 -4.66
N ASP A 477 -25.00 24.01 -4.29
CA ASP A 477 -23.91 24.13 -5.24
C ASP A 477 -23.79 22.93 -6.14
N ILE A 478 -23.70 21.74 -5.57
CA ILE A 478 -23.56 20.51 -6.36
C ILE A 478 -24.77 20.20 -7.23
N ASN A 479 -25.97 20.58 -6.80
CA ASN A 479 -27.18 20.40 -7.60
C ASN A 479 -27.22 21.30 -8.86
N SER A 480 -26.45 22.38 -8.88
CA SER A 480 -26.32 23.25 -10.04
C SER A 480 -25.48 22.64 -11.17
N VAL A 481 -24.66 21.62 -10.87
CA VAL A 481 -23.77 20.99 -11.83
C VAL A 481 -24.52 19.93 -12.64
N SER A 482 -24.58 20.07 -13.96
CA SER A 482 -25.17 19.11 -14.91
C SER A 482 -24.21 18.68 -16.01
N ASP A 483 -23.18 19.45 -16.25
CA ASP A 483 -22.20 19.28 -17.31
C ASP A 483 -20.91 20.07 -17.00
N LEU A 484 -19.91 19.97 -17.88
CA LEU A 484 -18.64 20.69 -17.70
C LEU A 484 -18.83 22.21 -17.60
N SER A 485 -19.75 22.81 -18.38
CA SER A 485 -19.98 24.23 -18.36
C SER A 485 -20.50 24.73 -17.01
N SER A 486 -21.46 23.98 -16.41
CA SER A 486 -22.00 24.30 -15.09
C SER A 486 -20.98 24.03 -13.96
N LEU A 487 -20.08 23.07 -14.14
CA LEU A 487 -18.95 22.85 -13.21
C LEU A 487 -17.96 24.02 -13.27
N VAL A 488 -17.65 24.57 -14.46
CA VAL A 488 -16.83 25.78 -14.63
C VAL A 488 -17.47 26.97 -13.94
N GLU A 489 -18.77 27.19 -14.11
CA GLU A 489 -19.48 28.30 -13.44
C GLU A 489 -19.49 28.15 -11.91
N LEU A 490 -19.64 26.93 -11.40
CA LEU A 490 -19.51 26.68 -9.95
C LEU A 490 -18.10 26.98 -9.46
N THR A 491 -17.08 26.51 -10.16
CA THR A 491 -15.65 26.78 -9.84
C THR A 491 -15.39 28.27 -9.81
N LYS A 492 -15.89 29.03 -10.79
CA LYS A 492 -15.83 30.49 -10.82
C LYS A 492 -16.51 31.16 -9.62
N LYS A 493 -17.71 30.71 -9.25
CA LYS A 493 -18.43 31.18 -8.05
C LYS A 493 -17.57 31.03 -6.79
N LEU A 494 -16.93 29.86 -6.64
CA LEU A 494 -16.14 29.52 -5.47
C LEU A 494 -14.73 30.13 -5.46
N SER A 495 -14.20 30.55 -6.60
CA SER A 495 -12.83 31.08 -6.73
C SER A 495 -12.58 32.38 -5.95
N THR A 496 -13.62 33.05 -5.48
CA THR A 496 -13.52 34.30 -4.68
C THR A 496 -13.27 34.05 -3.18
N GLN A 497 -13.42 32.80 -2.69
CA GLN A 497 -13.08 32.44 -1.32
C GLN A 497 -11.55 32.38 -1.16
N THR A 498 -11.05 32.69 0.04
CA THR A 498 -9.60 32.71 0.32
C THR A 498 -9.21 31.81 1.47
N ASP A 499 -10.17 31.43 2.30
CA ASP A 499 -10.03 30.60 3.50
C ASP A 499 -10.33 29.12 3.27
N LYS A 500 -10.66 28.77 2.03
CA LYS A 500 -10.92 27.39 1.59
C LYS A 500 -10.47 27.18 0.17
N MET A 501 -9.97 25.99 -0.12
CA MET A 501 -9.78 25.56 -1.50
C MET A 501 -11.13 25.29 -2.18
N ILE A 502 -11.18 25.38 -3.50
CA ILE A 502 -12.35 24.95 -4.27
C ILE A 502 -12.48 23.43 -4.15
N PHE A 503 -11.41 22.69 -4.44
CA PHE A 503 -11.33 21.23 -4.33
C PHE A 503 -10.34 20.83 -3.25
N ASN A 504 -10.53 19.66 -2.67
CA ASN A 504 -9.62 19.07 -1.67
C ASN A 504 -8.27 18.62 -2.25
N ASN A 505 -8.13 18.60 -3.57
CA ASN A 505 -6.88 18.23 -4.26
C ASN A 505 -6.26 19.47 -4.91
N TYR A 506 -4.94 19.55 -4.89
CA TYR A 506 -4.21 20.45 -5.75
C TYR A 506 -4.21 19.91 -7.18
N PHE A 507 -4.50 20.77 -8.14
CA PHE A 507 -4.49 20.40 -9.56
C PHE A 507 -3.42 21.17 -10.31
N SER A 508 -2.52 20.45 -10.97
CA SER A 508 -1.78 20.95 -12.12
C SER A 508 -2.69 20.95 -13.37
N ALA A 509 -2.22 21.54 -14.45
CA ALA A 509 -2.96 21.49 -15.72
C ALA A 509 -3.19 20.05 -16.19
N ARG A 510 -2.19 19.16 -16.06
CA ARG A 510 -2.27 17.72 -16.43
C ARG A 510 -3.23 16.96 -15.54
N THR A 511 -3.08 17.08 -14.23
CA THR A 511 -3.87 16.30 -13.28
C THR A 511 -5.35 16.66 -13.32
N LEU A 512 -5.69 17.91 -13.64
CA LEU A 512 -7.08 18.33 -13.88
C LEU A 512 -7.67 17.62 -15.11
N VAL A 513 -6.91 17.50 -16.21
CA VAL A 513 -7.34 16.76 -17.41
C VAL A 513 -7.56 15.30 -17.08
N TYR A 514 -6.65 14.67 -16.31
CA TYR A 514 -6.78 13.28 -15.88
C TYR A 514 -8.07 13.07 -15.07
N SER A 515 -8.34 13.92 -14.09
CA SER A 515 -9.53 13.80 -13.23
C SER A 515 -10.86 13.97 -13.98
N LEU A 516 -10.86 14.71 -15.10
CA LEU A 516 -12.05 14.94 -15.92
C LEU A 516 -12.25 13.90 -17.03
N TYR A 517 -11.24 13.08 -17.31
CA TYR A 517 -11.26 12.15 -18.46
C TYR A 517 -12.43 11.19 -18.43
N ASN A 518 -12.69 10.53 -17.30
CA ASN A 518 -13.77 9.53 -17.18
C ASN A 518 -15.16 10.10 -17.53
N LEU A 519 -15.36 11.41 -17.31
CA LEU A 519 -16.62 12.08 -17.59
C LEU A 519 -16.69 12.62 -19.03
N TYR A 520 -15.57 13.06 -19.60
CA TYR A 520 -15.57 13.86 -20.85
C TYR A 520 -14.65 13.31 -21.94
N GLY A 521 -13.70 12.42 -21.62
CA GLY A 521 -12.71 11.94 -22.60
C GLY A 521 -13.29 11.09 -23.74
N ASN A 522 -14.45 10.48 -23.52
CA ASN A 522 -15.10 9.69 -24.56
C ASN A 522 -15.55 10.51 -25.77
N ASP A 523 -15.82 11.80 -25.58
CA ASP A 523 -16.24 12.71 -26.65
C ASP A 523 -15.06 13.18 -27.53
N TRP A 524 -13.81 12.91 -27.11
CA TRP A 524 -12.60 13.30 -27.84
C TRP A 524 -12.37 12.46 -29.11
N LEU A 525 -13.03 11.30 -29.22
CA LEU A 525 -12.99 10.45 -30.40
C LEU A 525 -14.34 10.39 -31.11
N LYS A 526 -14.32 10.38 -32.44
CA LYS A 526 -15.47 10.06 -33.27
C LYS A 526 -15.69 8.54 -33.36
N HIS A 527 -16.85 8.15 -33.88
CA HIS A 527 -17.18 6.72 -34.08
C HIS A 527 -16.21 5.95 -35.00
N ASP A 528 -15.49 6.66 -35.87
CA ASP A 528 -14.47 6.10 -36.77
C ASP A 528 -13.06 6.10 -36.15
N ASN A 529 -12.97 6.33 -34.85
CA ASN A 529 -11.74 6.37 -34.05
C ASN A 529 -10.78 7.52 -34.40
N THR A 530 -11.27 8.57 -35.09
CA THR A 530 -10.50 9.79 -35.34
C THR A 530 -10.75 10.85 -34.24
N ILE A 531 -9.82 11.79 -34.05
CA ILE A 531 -9.97 12.86 -33.07
C ILE A 531 -11.19 13.75 -33.43
N ASN A 532 -12.00 14.03 -32.42
CA ASN A 532 -13.08 14.99 -32.46
C ASN A 532 -12.56 16.39 -32.10
N GLU A 533 -11.97 17.08 -33.08
CA GLU A 533 -11.32 18.38 -32.89
C GLU A 533 -12.25 19.43 -32.26
N ASP A 534 -13.54 19.44 -32.63
CA ASP A 534 -14.52 20.40 -32.10
C ASP A 534 -14.76 20.15 -30.59
N ALA A 535 -14.95 18.88 -30.19
CA ALA A 535 -15.17 18.52 -28.79
C ALA A 535 -13.91 18.75 -27.95
N LEU A 536 -12.74 18.43 -28.48
CA LEU A 536 -11.47 18.64 -27.78
C LEU A 536 -11.16 20.13 -27.64
N THR A 537 -11.46 20.96 -28.66
CA THR A 537 -11.33 22.41 -28.60
C THR A 537 -12.24 23.00 -27.51
N ASP A 538 -13.52 22.60 -27.48
CA ASP A 538 -14.48 23.03 -26.44
C ASP A 538 -14.02 22.63 -25.03
N PHE A 539 -13.50 21.40 -24.89
CA PHE A 539 -12.93 20.92 -23.65
C PHE A 539 -11.73 21.77 -23.20
N PHE A 540 -10.76 22.03 -24.07
CA PHE A 540 -9.59 22.86 -23.76
C PHE A 540 -9.96 24.29 -23.32
N ILE A 541 -10.90 24.91 -23.97
CA ILE A 541 -11.38 26.25 -23.62
C ILE A 541 -11.98 26.25 -22.20
N LYS A 542 -12.88 25.31 -21.91
CA LYS A 542 -13.59 25.22 -20.63
C LYS A 542 -12.66 24.85 -19.47
N VAL A 543 -11.78 23.87 -19.71
CA VAL A 543 -10.86 23.42 -18.67
C VAL A 543 -9.77 24.45 -18.40
N ASN A 544 -9.31 25.21 -19.41
CA ASN A 544 -8.40 26.33 -19.18
C ASN A 544 -9.05 27.44 -18.33
N GLU A 545 -10.33 27.74 -18.58
CA GLU A 545 -11.08 28.69 -17.75
C GLU A 545 -11.20 28.18 -16.31
N MET A 546 -11.57 26.91 -16.14
CA MET A 546 -11.68 26.24 -14.84
C MET A 546 -10.35 26.24 -14.08
N TYR A 547 -9.26 25.87 -14.75
CA TYR A 547 -7.92 25.84 -14.18
C TYR A 547 -7.47 27.23 -13.71
N GLY A 548 -7.75 28.28 -14.48
CA GLY A 548 -7.45 29.64 -14.07
C GLY A 548 -8.14 30.04 -12.76
N TYR A 549 -9.39 29.61 -12.53
CA TYR A 549 -10.10 29.84 -11.27
C TYR A 549 -9.53 28.99 -10.14
N ILE A 550 -9.20 27.73 -10.39
CA ILE A 550 -8.58 26.83 -9.39
C ILE A 550 -7.25 27.39 -8.95
N LYS A 551 -6.35 27.72 -9.89
CA LYS A 551 -5.03 28.28 -9.57
C LYS A 551 -5.12 29.56 -8.76
N THR A 552 -5.99 30.48 -9.17
CA THR A 552 -6.20 31.73 -8.43
C THR A 552 -6.65 31.48 -6.99
N ASN A 553 -7.51 30.50 -6.77
CA ASN A 553 -7.98 30.14 -5.44
C ASN A 553 -6.88 29.42 -4.62
N GLN A 554 -6.14 28.52 -5.21
CA GLN A 554 -5.01 27.83 -4.57
C GLN A 554 -3.96 28.84 -4.10
N ASP A 555 -3.56 29.78 -4.95
CA ASP A 555 -2.62 30.85 -4.58
C ASP A 555 -3.14 31.71 -3.42
N ALA A 556 -4.45 32.03 -3.43
CA ALA A 556 -5.08 32.80 -2.36
C ALA A 556 -5.16 32.02 -1.04
N TYR A 557 -5.48 30.73 -1.11
CA TYR A 557 -5.53 29.84 0.05
C TYR A 557 -4.13 29.62 0.65
N ASN A 558 -3.12 29.38 -0.16
CA ASN A 558 -1.74 29.23 0.30
C ASN A 558 -1.29 30.48 1.06
N LYS A 559 -1.55 31.66 0.52
CA LYS A 559 -1.27 32.93 1.20
C LYS A 559 -2.03 33.07 2.52
N PHE A 560 -3.30 32.66 2.55
CA PHE A 560 -4.09 32.64 3.80
C PHE A 560 -3.43 31.73 4.85
N MET A 561 -2.97 30.55 4.45
CA MET A 561 -2.28 29.60 5.34
C MET A 561 -0.93 30.15 5.80
N GLU A 562 -0.11 30.73 4.93
CA GLU A 562 1.14 31.40 5.30
C GLU A 562 0.90 32.50 6.34
N ASP A 563 -0.11 33.37 6.14
CA ASP A 563 -0.48 34.42 7.07
C ASP A 563 -0.94 33.84 8.43
N LYS A 564 -1.58 32.68 8.44
CA LYS A 564 -2.05 31.98 9.64
C LYS A 564 -0.89 31.33 10.41
N TYR A 565 0.01 30.62 9.70
CA TYR A 565 1.22 30.03 10.30
C TYR A 565 2.18 31.07 10.88
N SER A 566 2.33 32.24 10.23
CA SER A 566 3.21 33.30 10.71
C SER A 566 2.78 33.90 12.06
N GLN A 567 1.56 33.62 12.52
CA GLN A 567 1.05 34.08 13.82
C GLN A 567 1.31 33.07 14.96
N LEU A 568 1.83 31.88 14.69
CA LEU A 568 2.20 30.87 15.70
C LEU A 568 3.57 31.22 16.27
N GLU A 569 3.64 31.48 17.59
CA GLU A 569 4.91 31.73 18.27
C GLU A 569 5.73 30.42 18.30
N GLY A 570 6.90 30.44 17.68
CA GLY A 570 7.86 29.33 17.72
C GLY A 570 8.01 28.53 16.42
N PHE A 571 7.22 28.80 15.39
CA PHE A 571 7.47 28.25 14.05
C PHE A 571 8.62 29.02 13.38
N ASP A 572 9.80 28.44 13.35
CA ASP A 572 10.88 28.90 12.52
C ASP A 572 10.50 28.64 11.05
N ASN A 573 10.64 29.69 10.20
CA ASN A 573 10.15 29.75 8.80
C ASN A 573 10.78 28.72 7.85
N GLY A 574 10.82 27.44 8.26
CA GLY A 574 11.21 26.32 7.41
C GLY A 574 10.09 25.83 6.47
N PHE A 575 8.84 26.25 6.73
CA PHE A 575 7.72 25.93 5.85
C PHE A 575 7.50 27.09 4.86
N SER A 576 8.41 27.24 3.91
CA SER A 576 8.05 27.85 2.65
C SER A 576 7.25 26.79 1.89
N VAL A 577 5.96 27.01 1.70
CA VAL A 577 5.24 26.39 0.58
C VAL A 577 5.84 27.03 -0.67
N ASP A 578 7.02 26.58 -1.05
CA ASP A 578 7.61 26.96 -2.33
C ASP A 578 6.76 26.26 -3.39
N ASN A 579 5.84 27.02 -3.97
CA ASN A 579 4.99 26.56 -5.08
C ASN A 579 5.80 26.13 -6.31
N SER A 580 7.10 26.42 -6.34
CA SER A 580 8.02 25.88 -7.35
C SER A 580 8.38 24.42 -7.07
N GLU A 581 8.30 23.93 -5.80
CA GLU A 581 8.59 22.53 -5.45
C GLU A 581 7.35 21.63 -5.53
N ILE A 582 6.12 22.15 -5.44
CA ILE A 582 4.90 21.33 -5.63
C ILE A 582 4.72 20.95 -7.12
N ASP A 583 5.23 21.74 -8.05
CA ASP A 583 5.28 21.37 -9.47
C ASP A 583 6.47 20.46 -9.83
N GLU A 584 7.50 20.33 -8.95
CA GLU A 584 8.73 19.61 -9.28
C GLU A 584 9.08 18.44 -8.34
N ASP A 585 8.54 18.33 -7.10
CA ASP A 585 9.09 17.39 -6.11
C ASP A 585 8.17 16.28 -5.58
N TYR A 586 7.00 16.08 -6.15
CA TYR A 586 6.35 14.77 -6.09
C TYR A 586 6.61 14.01 -7.40
N GLY A 587 7.86 13.59 -7.59
CA GLY A 587 8.19 12.51 -8.52
C GLY A 587 8.80 12.89 -9.87
N VAL A 588 9.27 14.13 -10.08
CA VAL A 588 10.06 14.43 -11.29
C VAL A 588 11.47 14.85 -10.85
N GLY A 589 12.34 13.90 -10.63
CA GLY A 589 13.77 14.14 -10.64
C GLY A 589 14.18 14.76 -11.98
N ASP A 590 15.20 15.62 -11.97
CA ASP A 590 15.71 16.35 -13.14
C ASP A 590 15.53 15.58 -14.45
N GLU A 591 14.70 16.09 -15.36
CA GLU A 591 14.26 15.46 -16.62
C GLU A 591 15.40 15.05 -17.59
N GLU A 592 16.66 15.29 -17.27
CA GLU A 592 17.78 15.03 -18.19
C GLU A 592 18.40 13.63 -18.05
N ASP A 593 18.14 12.86 -16.99
CA ASP A 593 18.82 11.57 -16.75
C ASP A 593 17.93 10.35 -16.42
N SER A 594 16.59 10.47 -16.25
CA SER A 594 15.74 9.30 -16.00
C SER A 594 15.06 8.80 -17.29
N GLU A 595 15.43 7.59 -17.75
CA GLU A 595 14.74 6.85 -18.82
C GLU A 595 13.39 6.24 -18.34
N VAL A 596 12.81 6.72 -17.22
CA VAL A 596 11.59 6.16 -16.62
C VAL A 596 10.36 6.92 -17.12
N ASP A 597 9.35 6.17 -17.55
CA ASP A 597 8.07 6.71 -18.00
C ASP A 597 7.15 6.95 -16.78
N TYR A 598 7.47 7.98 -15.97
CA TYR A 598 6.67 8.39 -14.81
C TYR A 598 5.22 8.77 -15.18
N GLU A 599 4.98 9.20 -16.42
CA GLU A 599 3.66 9.62 -16.88
C GLU A 599 2.57 8.55 -16.67
N VAL A 600 2.92 7.28 -16.75
CA VAL A 600 1.96 6.16 -16.57
C VAL A 600 1.61 5.94 -15.10
N TYR A 601 2.57 6.14 -14.19
CA TYR A 601 2.35 6.02 -12.75
C TYR A 601 1.53 7.21 -12.22
N ASP A 602 1.85 8.41 -12.65
CA ASP A 602 1.08 9.61 -12.35
C ASP A 602 -0.36 9.49 -12.84
N LEU A 603 -0.54 8.95 -14.05
CA LEU A 603 -1.84 8.69 -14.59
C LEU A 603 -2.67 7.77 -13.70
N GLN A 604 -2.07 6.69 -13.17
CA GLN A 604 -2.78 5.75 -12.29
C GLN A 604 -3.29 6.43 -11.02
N TYR A 605 -2.49 7.33 -10.45
CA TYR A 605 -2.83 8.06 -9.23
C TYR A 605 -3.92 9.13 -9.48
N TYR A 606 -3.77 9.96 -10.52
CA TYR A 606 -4.64 11.12 -10.76
C TYR A 606 -5.87 10.84 -11.62
N LEU A 607 -5.91 9.71 -12.34
CA LEU A 607 -7.05 9.38 -13.20
C LEU A 607 -8.35 9.17 -12.39
N ASN A 608 -8.24 8.65 -11.18
CA ASN A 608 -9.38 8.28 -10.34
C ASN A 608 -9.13 8.63 -8.88
N PRO A 609 -8.98 9.92 -8.53
CA PRO A 609 -8.85 10.31 -7.16
C PRO A 609 -10.08 9.83 -6.37
N SER A 610 -9.87 9.37 -5.14
CA SER A 610 -10.99 9.05 -4.25
C SER A 610 -11.65 10.34 -3.78
N VAL A 611 -12.96 10.30 -3.60
CA VAL A 611 -13.65 11.39 -2.92
C VAL A 611 -13.19 11.42 -1.45
N SER A 612 -12.97 12.59 -0.91
CA SER A 612 -12.49 12.76 0.46
C SER A 612 -13.63 13.30 1.34
N ALA A 613 -14.47 12.40 1.87
CA ALA A 613 -15.49 12.76 2.83
C ALA A 613 -14.90 13.07 4.22
N ASP A 614 -13.75 12.49 4.53
CA ASP A 614 -12.98 12.72 5.75
C ASP A 614 -12.49 14.17 5.86
N SER A 615 -12.01 14.80 4.79
CA SER A 615 -11.62 16.21 4.81
C SER A 615 -12.78 17.13 5.20
N PHE A 616 -14.02 16.80 4.83
CA PHE A 616 -15.21 17.55 5.25
C PHE A 616 -15.61 17.26 6.70
N LEU A 617 -15.30 16.08 7.20
CA LEU A 617 -15.55 15.72 8.60
C LEU A 617 -14.58 16.44 9.55
N PHE A 618 -13.31 16.53 9.18
CA PHE A 618 -12.24 16.94 10.08
C PHE A 618 -11.81 18.39 9.85
N ASP A 619 -11.24 18.75 8.72
CA ASP A 619 -10.59 20.05 8.53
C ASP A 619 -11.45 21.11 7.83
N GLN A 620 -12.39 20.71 6.98
CA GLN A 620 -13.25 21.57 6.18
C GLN A 620 -12.50 22.61 5.34
N SER A 621 -11.29 22.30 4.94
CA SER A 621 -10.38 23.17 4.17
C SER A 621 -10.82 23.37 2.72
N SER A 622 -11.79 22.59 2.23
CA SER A 622 -12.28 22.66 0.86
C SER A 622 -13.80 22.82 0.77
N SER A 623 -14.28 23.28 -0.39
CA SER A 623 -15.70 23.48 -0.70
C SER A 623 -16.31 22.32 -1.48
N LEU A 624 -15.50 21.64 -2.27
CA LEU A 624 -15.88 20.50 -3.11
C LEU A 624 -14.86 19.37 -2.97
N SER A 625 -15.34 18.15 -3.05
CA SER A 625 -14.51 16.98 -3.36
C SER A 625 -15.10 16.26 -4.56
N MET A 626 -14.27 16.02 -5.58
CA MET A 626 -14.65 15.34 -6.81
C MET A 626 -13.75 14.10 -6.99
N GLY A 627 -14.38 12.93 -7.08
CA GLY A 627 -13.65 11.69 -7.23
C GLY A 627 -14.56 10.49 -7.28
N GLY A 628 -13.94 9.30 -7.26
CA GLY A 628 -14.66 8.04 -7.17
C GLY A 628 -15.10 7.75 -5.74
N MET A 629 -16.31 7.28 -5.55
CA MET A 629 -16.72 6.58 -4.32
C MET A 629 -15.95 5.26 -4.30
N SER A 630 -14.93 5.19 -3.42
CA SER A 630 -13.87 4.18 -3.53
C SER A 630 -14.08 2.95 -2.66
N GLY A 631 -15.22 2.82 -1.99
CA GLY A 631 -15.48 1.61 -1.24
C GLY A 631 -16.24 1.84 0.07
N ILE A 632 -16.10 0.87 0.95
CA ILE A 632 -16.91 0.76 2.18
C ILE A 632 -16.55 1.87 3.17
N ASN A 633 -15.26 2.13 3.37
CA ASN A 633 -14.80 3.18 4.30
C ASN A 633 -15.25 4.57 3.86
N ASP A 634 -15.10 4.90 2.57
CA ASP A 634 -15.58 6.18 2.05
C ASP A 634 -17.08 6.34 2.23
N TYR A 635 -17.85 5.24 2.12
CA TYR A 635 -19.28 5.28 2.33
C TYR A 635 -19.63 5.48 3.81
N ILE A 636 -18.89 4.88 4.74
CA ILE A 636 -19.03 5.13 6.19
C ILE A 636 -18.74 6.60 6.51
N ASN A 637 -17.64 7.15 5.98
CA ASN A 637 -17.29 8.56 6.13
C ASN A 637 -18.41 9.47 5.57
N LEU A 638 -18.92 9.15 4.40
CA LEU A 638 -20.01 9.88 3.77
C LEU A 638 -21.28 9.85 4.61
N ILE A 639 -21.73 8.70 5.10
CA ILE A 639 -22.91 8.58 5.94
C ILE A 639 -22.72 9.36 7.25
N THR A 640 -21.57 9.27 7.87
CA THR A 640 -21.23 10.06 9.05
C THR A 640 -21.32 11.55 8.77
N LEU A 641 -20.74 12.02 7.67
CA LEU A 641 -20.77 13.42 7.24
C LEU A 641 -22.20 13.92 7.03
N LEU A 642 -23.03 13.17 6.29
CA LEU A 642 -24.41 13.54 5.98
C LEU A 642 -25.31 13.60 7.20
N ASN A 643 -25.03 12.79 8.23
CA ASN A 643 -25.76 12.81 9.50
C ASN A 643 -25.31 13.95 10.43
N ASN A 644 -24.07 14.41 10.29
CA ASN A 644 -23.53 15.50 11.09
C ASN A 644 -23.71 16.88 10.45
N ASN A 645 -23.92 16.97 9.12
CA ASN A 645 -24.04 18.22 8.40
C ASN A 645 -25.19 18.20 7.38
N SER A 646 -26.28 18.87 7.72
CA SER A 646 -27.49 18.91 6.87
C SER A 646 -27.33 19.63 5.54
N ASP A 647 -26.34 20.53 5.43
CA ASP A 647 -26.13 21.38 4.24
C ASP A 647 -25.23 20.71 3.21
N ILE A 648 -24.49 19.68 3.62
CA ILE A 648 -23.63 18.89 2.73
C ILE A 648 -24.44 17.76 2.07
N GLY A 649 -24.14 17.49 0.84
CA GLY A 649 -24.69 16.40 0.06
C GLY A 649 -23.70 15.89 -0.97
N TYR A 650 -24.09 14.87 -1.68
CA TYR A 650 -23.34 14.37 -2.82
C TYR A 650 -24.23 14.18 -4.04
N LYS A 651 -23.62 14.19 -5.20
CA LYS A 651 -24.27 13.96 -6.49
C LYS A 651 -23.44 12.97 -7.29
N ILE A 652 -24.07 11.91 -7.81
CA ILE A 652 -23.45 11.02 -8.76
C ILE A 652 -23.27 11.79 -10.07
N LEU A 653 -22.05 11.79 -10.59
CA LEU A 653 -21.73 12.41 -11.86
C LEU A 653 -22.01 11.43 -12.99
N THR A 654 -22.63 11.91 -14.07
CA THR A 654 -23.04 11.11 -15.22
C THR A 654 -22.41 11.65 -16.50
N ARG A 655 -22.26 10.82 -17.50
CA ARG A 655 -21.86 11.21 -18.84
C ARG A 655 -23.10 11.33 -19.73
N GLY A 656 -23.69 12.51 -19.80
CA GLY A 656 -24.99 12.67 -20.44
C GLY A 656 -26.07 11.83 -19.72
N GLU A 657 -26.69 10.88 -20.46
CA GLU A 657 -27.67 9.95 -19.90
C GLU A 657 -27.06 8.65 -19.33
N GLU A 658 -25.76 8.47 -19.43
CA GLU A 658 -25.05 7.28 -18.97
C GLU A 658 -24.66 7.38 -17.50
N ASN A 659 -25.05 6.39 -16.70
CA ASN A 659 -24.60 6.20 -15.33
C ASN A 659 -23.30 5.40 -15.37
N ILE A 660 -22.19 6.11 -15.35
CA ILE A 660 -20.89 5.50 -15.52
C ILE A 660 -20.34 4.90 -14.23
N PHE A 661 -19.53 3.87 -14.37
CA PHE A 661 -18.63 3.40 -13.32
C PHE A 661 -17.21 3.26 -13.89
N ILE A 662 -16.24 3.37 -12.99
CA ILE A 662 -14.82 3.29 -13.29
C ILE A 662 -14.35 1.92 -12.88
N PRO A 663 -14.09 1.02 -13.81
CA PRO A 663 -13.66 -0.33 -13.51
C PRO A 663 -12.19 -0.36 -13.10
N SER A 664 -11.82 -1.35 -12.30
CA SER A 664 -10.44 -1.69 -12.01
C SER A 664 -10.25 -3.21 -11.90
N ASN A 665 -9.01 -3.64 -12.08
CA ASN A 665 -8.64 -5.05 -12.14
C ASN A 665 -9.52 -5.81 -13.14
N ILE A 666 -9.59 -5.32 -14.38
CA ILE A 666 -10.36 -5.92 -15.46
C ILE A 666 -9.64 -7.18 -15.91
N VAL A 667 -10.26 -8.34 -15.69
CA VAL A 667 -9.64 -9.61 -16.05
C VAL A 667 -10.15 -10.15 -17.38
N GLY A 668 -9.26 -10.76 -18.16
CA GLY A 668 -9.56 -11.53 -19.35
C GLY A 668 -8.72 -12.80 -19.42
N ILE A 669 -9.22 -13.82 -20.10
CA ILE A 669 -8.49 -15.08 -20.32
C ILE A 669 -7.94 -15.08 -21.75
N ASN A 670 -6.66 -15.42 -21.90
CA ASN A 670 -6.03 -15.55 -23.22
C ASN A 670 -6.60 -16.73 -23.98
N ALA A 671 -7.23 -16.47 -25.12
CA ALA A 671 -7.81 -17.50 -25.99
C ALA A 671 -6.76 -18.51 -26.51
N LYS A 672 -5.47 -18.15 -26.51
CA LYS A 672 -4.35 -19.02 -26.90
C LYS A 672 -3.59 -19.59 -25.70
N GLY A 673 -4.02 -19.26 -24.46
CA GLY A 673 -3.43 -19.79 -23.23
C GLY A 673 -3.49 -21.32 -23.19
N LYS A 674 -2.51 -21.92 -22.50
CA LYS A 674 -2.36 -23.38 -22.41
C LYS A 674 -3.18 -23.97 -21.29
N ASN A 675 -3.44 -23.20 -20.23
CA ASN A 675 -4.03 -23.66 -18.95
C ASN A 675 -5.42 -23.04 -18.73
N LYS A 676 -6.31 -23.13 -19.74
CA LYS A 676 -7.60 -22.43 -19.75
C LYS A 676 -8.52 -22.78 -18.59
N GLU A 677 -8.58 -24.05 -18.17
CA GLU A 677 -9.44 -24.49 -17.07
C GLU A 677 -8.95 -23.89 -15.73
N GLN A 678 -7.64 -23.95 -15.47
CA GLN A 678 -7.05 -23.34 -14.29
C GLN A 678 -7.18 -21.81 -14.34
N ALA A 679 -7.04 -21.19 -15.53
CA ALA A 679 -7.27 -19.76 -15.71
C ALA A 679 -8.71 -19.36 -15.36
N LYS A 680 -9.71 -20.18 -15.72
CA LYS A 680 -11.11 -19.98 -15.32
C LYS A 680 -11.32 -20.12 -13.82
N GLU A 681 -10.66 -21.09 -13.18
CA GLU A 681 -10.69 -21.25 -11.72
C GLU A 681 -10.07 -20.05 -11.01
N LEU A 682 -8.91 -19.57 -11.47
CA LEU A 682 -8.28 -18.36 -10.93
C LEU A 682 -9.16 -17.13 -11.12
N VAL A 683 -9.72 -16.90 -12.32
CA VAL A 683 -10.64 -15.77 -12.56
C VAL A 683 -11.88 -15.87 -11.68
N THR A 684 -12.42 -17.07 -11.47
CA THR A 684 -13.57 -17.28 -10.57
C THR A 684 -13.20 -16.93 -9.13
N SER A 685 -11.98 -17.25 -8.68
CA SER A 685 -11.47 -16.88 -7.36
C SER A 685 -11.31 -15.36 -7.24
N LEU A 686 -10.74 -14.69 -8.24
CA LEU A 686 -10.64 -13.22 -8.30
C LEU A 686 -12.01 -12.54 -8.16
N LEU A 687 -13.04 -13.07 -8.82
CA LEU A 687 -14.40 -12.51 -8.75
C LEU A 687 -15.10 -12.76 -7.42
N LYS A 688 -14.69 -13.77 -6.66
CA LYS A 688 -15.19 -13.98 -5.30
C LYS A 688 -14.59 -13.01 -4.28
N GLY A 689 -13.45 -12.40 -4.61
CA GLY A 689 -12.71 -11.52 -3.73
C GLY A 689 -12.07 -12.26 -2.54
N TYR A 690 -11.20 -11.60 -1.80
CA TYR A 690 -10.57 -12.12 -0.58
C TYR A 690 -11.00 -11.35 0.68
N SER A 691 -10.56 -11.74 1.88
CA SER A 691 -11.20 -11.32 3.13
C SER A 691 -11.08 -9.83 3.44
N ARG A 692 -9.97 -9.17 3.09
CA ARG A 692 -9.70 -7.75 3.37
C ARG A 692 -10.22 -6.73 2.34
N ASP A 693 -10.90 -7.17 1.30
CA ASP A 693 -11.48 -6.28 0.27
C ASP A 693 -12.33 -5.13 0.84
N ASN A 694 -12.88 -5.34 2.03
CA ASN A 694 -13.83 -4.39 2.63
C ASN A 694 -13.20 -3.06 3.06
N TYR A 695 -11.87 -3.01 3.23
CA TYR A 695 -11.16 -1.86 3.78
C TYR A 695 -10.22 -1.18 2.79
N SER A 696 -10.21 -1.62 1.53
CA SER A 696 -9.36 -1.02 0.51
C SER A 696 -10.06 0.17 -0.16
N ASN A 697 -9.31 1.22 -0.46
CA ASN A 697 -9.80 2.36 -1.25
C ASN A 697 -9.76 2.07 -2.77
N ASN A 698 -9.72 0.80 -3.16
CA ASN A 698 -9.62 0.39 -4.57
C ASN A 698 -10.96 0.26 -5.29
N GLY A 699 -12.05 0.48 -4.60
CA GLY A 699 -13.40 0.40 -5.14
C GLY A 699 -14.28 -0.63 -4.43
N PHE A 700 -15.52 -0.71 -4.88
CA PHE A 700 -16.43 -1.78 -4.46
C PHE A 700 -16.09 -3.07 -5.20
N SER A 701 -16.02 -4.17 -4.48
CA SER A 701 -15.91 -5.50 -5.13
C SER A 701 -17.15 -5.76 -6.00
N ILE A 702 -16.94 -6.39 -7.16
CA ILE A 702 -18.07 -6.86 -7.97
C ILE A 702 -18.91 -7.91 -7.22
N ASN A 703 -18.36 -8.54 -6.19
CA ASN A 703 -19.04 -9.54 -5.37
C ASN A 703 -20.06 -8.89 -4.42
N LEU A 704 -21.34 -9.05 -4.72
CA LEU A 704 -22.45 -8.49 -3.94
C LEU A 704 -22.44 -8.95 -2.47
N ASN A 705 -21.96 -10.17 -2.18
CA ASN A 705 -21.91 -10.68 -0.81
C ASN A 705 -20.87 -9.92 0.04
N LYS A 706 -19.83 -9.36 -0.57
CA LYS A 706 -18.86 -8.53 0.14
C LYS A 706 -19.54 -7.27 0.66
N LEU A 707 -20.28 -6.58 -0.19
CA LEU A 707 -21.06 -5.40 0.22
C LEU A 707 -22.07 -5.74 1.33
N ASN A 708 -22.81 -6.85 1.17
CA ASN A 708 -23.79 -7.28 2.16
C ASN A 708 -23.18 -7.58 3.53
N ASN A 709 -21.99 -8.19 3.54
CA ASN A 709 -21.28 -8.58 4.75
C ASN A 709 -20.61 -7.39 5.46
N ALA A 710 -20.16 -6.41 4.69
CA ALA A 710 -19.40 -5.27 5.21
C ALA A 710 -20.22 -4.40 6.19
N PHE A 711 -21.53 -4.30 5.97
CA PHE A 711 -22.42 -3.51 6.82
C PHE A 711 -23.33 -4.37 7.71
N SER A 712 -23.08 -5.68 7.83
CA SER A 712 -23.91 -6.58 8.62
C SER A 712 -23.56 -6.50 10.09
N VAL A 713 -24.37 -5.75 10.86
CA VAL A 713 -24.28 -5.65 12.32
C VAL A 713 -24.38 -7.03 12.99
N GLU A 714 -25.22 -7.94 12.44
CA GLU A 714 -25.36 -9.29 12.96
C GLU A 714 -24.02 -10.07 12.83
N LYS A 715 -23.38 -9.94 11.67
CA LYS A 715 -22.07 -10.55 11.44
C LYS A 715 -20.99 -9.96 12.35
N MET A 716 -20.91 -8.65 12.45
CA MET A 716 -19.94 -7.96 13.31
C MET A 716 -20.08 -8.40 14.78
N LYS A 717 -21.31 -8.47 15.31
CA LYS A 717 -21.57 -8.95 16.67
C LYS A 717 -21.18 -10.42 16.85
N LYS A 718 -21.39 -11.25 15.82
CA LYS A 718 -20.99 -12.65 15.85
C LYS A 718 -19.44 -12.79 15.82
N ASP A 719 -18.77 -11.90 15.12
CA ASP A 719 -17.32 -11.83 15.03
C ASP A 719 -16.69 -11.16 16.30
N GLY A 720 -17.51 -10.82 17.31
CA GLY A 720 -17.04 -10.34 18.62
C GLY A 720 -17.06 -8.83 18.81
N TYR A 721 -17.52 -8.04 17.84
CA TYR A 721 -17.58 -6.59 17.99
C TYR A 721 -18.74 -6.16 18.90
N GLU A 722 -18.46 -5.36 19.91
CA GLU A 722 -19.45 -4.67 20.72
C GLU A 722 -19.80 -3.35 20.03
N LEU A 723 -21.05 -3.24 19.54
CA LEU A 723 -21.50 -2.06 18.81
C LEU A 723 -22.57 -1.33 19.63
N GLU A 724 -22.33 -0.07 19.94
CA GLU A 724 -23.26 0.85 20.54
C GLU A 724 -24.26 1.39 19.49
N TYR A 725 -25.50 1.66 19.88
CA TYR A 725 -26.53 2.19 19.00
C TYR A 725 -26.94 3.60 19.42
N ASP A 726 -26.76 4.58 18.53
CA ASP A 726 -27.21 5.95 18.71
C ASP A 726 -28.66 6.10 18.24
N GLU A 727 -29.61 6.12 19.21
CA GLU A 727 -31.03 6.30 18.92
C GLU A 727 -31.36 7.64 18.24
N SER A 728 -30.59 8.69 18.50
CA SER A 728 -30.81 10.02 17.94
C SER A 728 -30.48 10.11 16.46
N LYS A 729 -29.51 9.33 16.02
CA LYS A 729 -29.05 9.23 14.64
C LYS A 729 -29.59 8.02 13.90
N ASN A 730 -30.18 7.06 14.63
CA ASN A 730 -30.70 5.79 14.09
C ASN A 730 -29.58 4.94 13.45
N HIS A 731 -28.36 4.96 14.03
CA HIS A 731 -27.20 4.24 13.53
C HIS A 731 -26.45 3.53 14.64
N TYR A 732 -25.70 2.48 14.29
CA TYR A 732 -24.67 1.92 15.16
C TYR A 732 -23.41 2.75 15.06
N ILE A 733 -22.68 2.84 16.16
CA ILE A 733 -21.38 3.51 16.26
C ILE A 733 -20.30 2.49 15.89
N GLN A 734 -19.44 2.84 14.93
CA GLN A 734 -18.25 2.06 14.57
C GLN A 734 -17.09 2.35 15.54
N GLY A 735 -16.97 3.58 15.98
CA GLY A 735 -15.92 4.07 16.86
C GLY A 735 -15.90 5.59 16.90
N THR A 736 -14.99 6.16 17.69
CA THR A 736 -14.74 7.61 17.72
C THR A 736 -13.33 7.87 17.22
N TRP A 737 -13.19 8.78 16.27
CA TRP A 737 -11.92 9.16 15.70
C TRP A 737 -11.56 10.57 16.12
N GLY A 738 -10.37 10.72 16.67
CA GLY A 738 -9.78 12.02 16.99
C GLY A 738 -8.97 12.54 15.79
N TYR A 739 -9.06 13.82 15.55
CA TYR A 739 -8.24 14.55 14.58
C TYR A 739 -7.68 15.78 15.27
N SER A 740 -6.41 16.03 15.11
CA SER A 740 -5.77 17.27 15.55
C SER A 740 -5.15 17.95 14.33
N ASP A 741 -5.49 19.23 14.16
CA ASP A 741 -4.86 20.01 13.10
C ASP A 741 -3.46 20.47 13.52
N GLU A 742 -2.70 20.96 12.57
CA GLU A 742 -1.35 21.53 12.78
C GLU A 742 -1.32 22.75 13.72
N PHE A 743 -2.46 23.30 14.08
CA PHE A 743 -2.62 24.41 15.02
C PHE A 743 -2.97 23.95 16.44
N GLY A 744 -3.01 22.62 16.68
CA GLY A 744 -3.35 22.01 17.97
C GLY A 744 -4.85 21.97 18.27
N ASN A 745 -5.73 22.29 17.30
CA ASN A 745 -7.16 22.14 17.50
C ASN A 745 -7.55 20.66 17.35
N SER A 746 -8.11 20.08 18.38
CA SER A 746 -8.59 18.70 18.36
C SER A 746 -10.09 18.62 18.11
N LYS A 747 -10.51 17.62 17.33
CA LYS A 747 -11.92 17.33 17.05
C LYS A 747 -12.13 15.83 17.11
N GLU A 748 -13.18 15.43 17.81
CA GLU A 748 -13.63 14.03 17.83
C GLU A 748 -14.86 13.87 16.95
N VAL A 749 -14.89 12.81 16.17
CA VAL A 749 -16.01 12.46 15.31
C VAL A 749 -16.43 11.02 15.58
N THR A 750 -17.68 10.84 16.01
CA THR A 750 -18.29 9.53 16.15
C THR A 750 -18.68 8.99 14.78
N MET A 751 -18.03 7.93 14.34
CA MET A 751 -18.24 7.27 13.05
C MET A 751 -19.48 6.40 13.09
N LEU A 752 -20.34 6.54 12.09
CA LEU A 752 -21.63 5.86 12.02
C LEU A 752 -21.62 4.74 10.98
N LEU A 753 -21.98 3.54 11.39
CA LEU A 753 -22.21 2.44 10.44
C LEU A 753 -23.49 2.71 9.64
N PRO A 754 -23.44 2.56 8.30
CA PRO A 754 -24.61 2.64 7.46
C PRO A 754 -25.75 1.71 7.94
N ASN A 755 -26.95 2.23 8.07
CA ASN A 755 -28.13 1.44 8.41
C ASN A 755 -28.75 0.78 7.15
N ASP A 756 -29.82 0.00 7.31
CA ASP A 756 -30.47 -0.70 6.19
C ASP A 756 -30.98 0.24 5.09
N GLU A 757 -31.39 1.46 5.42
CA GLU A 757 -31.85 2.46 4.44
C GLU A 757 -30.67 2.98 3.61
N ASP A 758 -29.56 3.26 4.25
CA ASP A 758 -28.33 3.70 3.58
C ASP A 758 -27.76 2.61 2.67
N VAL A 759 -27.71 1.37 3.16
CA VAL A 759 -27.22 0.23 2.39
C VAL A 759 -28.13 -0.05 1.18
N ASN A 760 -29.44 0.05 1.35
CA ASN A 760 -30.39 -0.11 0.24
C ASN A 760 -30.25 1.03 -0.79
N LYS A 761 -29.99 2.26 -0.33
CA LYS A 761 -29.71 3.39 -1.22
C LYS A 761 -28.44 3.16 -2.01
N LEU A 762 -27.35 2.76 -1.37
CA LEU A 762 -26.08 2.43 -2.03
C LEU A 762 -26.26 1.34 -3.08
N LYS A 763 -26.97 0.26 -2.74
CA LYS A 763 -27.27 -0.82 -3.71
C LYS A 763 -28.05 -0.31 -4.90
N PHE A 764 -29.09 0.48 -4.67
CA PHE A 764 -29.86 1.08 -5.73
C PHE A 764 -29.00 1.98 -6.65
N GLU A 765 -28.11 2.77 -6.09
CA GLU A 765 -27.19 3.60 -6.85
C GLU A 765 -26.24 2.73 -7.71
N ILE A 766 -25.65 1.69 -7.13
CA ILE A 766 -24.79 0.75 -7.85
C ILE A 766 -25.56 0.02 -8.96
N GLU A 767 -26.78 -0.46 -8.69
CA GLU A 767 -27.61 -1.20 -9.65
C GLU A 767 -28.04 -0.35 -10.87
N ASN A 768 -28.03 0.97 -10.74
CA ASN A 768 -28.31 1.89 -11.83
C ASN A 768 -27.08 2.20 -12.72
N LEU A 769 -25.87 1.83 -12.32
CA LEU A 769 -24.68 1.97 -13.14
C LEU A 769 -24.81 1.05 -14.37
N ASN A 770 -24.49 1.56 -15.55
CA ASN A 770 -24.74 0.82 -16.80
C ASN A 770 -23.62 0.87 -17.84
N VAL A 771 -22.62 1.75 -17.65
CA VAL A 771 -21.49 1.88 -18.59
C VAL A 771 -20.18 1.93 -17.82
N GLY A 772 -19.29 0.96 -18.08
CA GLY A 772 -17.91 1.00 -17.62
C GLY A 772 -17.08 1.96 -18.47
N THR A 773 -16.33 2.85 -17.80
CA THR A 773 -15.39 3.72 -18.53
C THR A 773 -14.23 2.91 -19.09
N THR A 774 -13.66 3.38 -20.19
CA THR A 774 -12.44 2.80 -20.77
C THR A 774 -11.37 3.88 -20.82
N VAL A 775 -10.14 3.52 -20.44
CA VAL A 775 -9.01 4.44 -20.48
C VAL A 775 -8.15 4.13 -21.70
N ASN A 776 -7.96 5.15 -22.54
CA ASN A 776 -6.92 5.15 -23.56
C ASN A 776 -5.78 6.05 -23.04
N SER A 777 -4.80 5.45 -22.36
CA SER A 777 -3.71 6.16 -21.71
C SER A 777 -2.87 6.96 -22.69
N VAL A 778 -2.61 6.46 -23.89
CA VAL A 778 -1.82 7.14 -24.94
C VAL A 778 -2.54 8.41 -25.39
N LEU A 779 -3.86 8.33 -25.63
CA LEU A 779 -4.68 9.51 -25.96
C LEU A 779 -4.68 10.51 -24.80
N LEU A 780 -4.93 10.05 -23.59
CA LEU A 780 -5.06 10.90 -22.42
C LEU A 780 -3.77 11.65 -22.09
N ILE A 781 -2.63 10.95 -22.08
CA ILE A 781 -1.31 11.54 -21.84
C ILE A 781 -1.00 12.61 -22.88
N GLU A 782 -1.21 12.30 -24.17
CA GLU A 782 -0.95 13.27 -25.23
C GLU A 782 -1.87 14.50 -25.14
N VAL A 783 -3.16 14.31 -24.87
CA VAL A 783 -4.10 15.43 -24.66
C VAL A 783 -3.69 16.29 -23.48
N ALA A 784 -3.36 15.69 -22.34
CA ALA A 784 -2.94 16.40 -21.13
C ALA A 784 -1.65 17.21 -21.36
N LYS A 785 -0.67 16.62 -22.05
CA LYS A 785 0.59 17.29 -22.43
C LYS A 785 0.38 18.50 -23.32
N GLN A 786 -0.47 18.37 -24.36
CA GLN A 786 -0.74 19.48 -25.26
C GLN A 786 -1.63 20.55 -24.58
N PHE A 787 -2.52 20.13 -23.67
CA PHE A 787 -3.28 21.08 -22.84
C PHE A 787 -2.36 21.89 -21.93
N GLU A 788 -1.42 21.28 -21.23
CA GLU A 788 -0.44 21.96 -20.40
C GLU A 788 0.38 22.99 -21.19
N SER A 789 0.92 22.60 -22.35
CA SER A 789 1.65 23.50 -23.24
C SER A 789 0.80 24.70 -23.71
N TYR A 790 -0.52 24.48 -23.92
CA TYR A 790 -1.46 25.57 -24.22
C TYR A 790 -1.69 26.49 -23.02
N VAL A 791 -1.92 25.95 -21.85
CA VAL A 791 -2.14 26.72 -20.60
C VAL A 791 -0.92 27.57 -20.23
N ASN A 792 0.28 27.01 -20.40
CA ASN A 792 1.56 27.71 -20.14
C ASN A 792 1.86 28.78 -21.20
N GLY A 793 1.11 28.83 -22.30
CA GLY A 793 1.29 29.80 -23.38
C GLY A 793 2.42 29.45 -24.34
N ASP A 794 2.95 28.23 -24.30
CA ASP A 794 4.03 27.76 -25.18
C ASP A 794 3.55 27.58 -26.62
N ILE A 795 2.28 27.19 -26.78
CA ILE A 795 1.62 26.99 -28.08
C ILE A 795 0.20 27.57 -28.08
N SER A 796 -0.31 27.86 -29.26
CA SER A 796 -1.71 28.32 -29.42
C SER A 796 -2.70 27.17 -29.23
N LEU A 797 -3.97 27.46 -28.94
CA LEU A 797 -5.05 26.47 -28.89
C LEU A 797 -5.13 25.65 -30.19
N GLU A 798 -5.07 26.33 -31.37
CA GLU A 798 -5.10 25.66 -32.65
C GLU A 798 -3.91 24.73 -32.86
N ASP A 799 -2.70 25.16 -32.48
CA ASP A 799 -1.50 24.33 -32.58
C ASP A 799 -1.55 23.15 -31.62
N SER A 800 -2.11 23.31 -30.41
CA SER A 800 -2.23 22.20 -29.44
C SER A 800 -3.16 21.10 -29.97
N ILE A 801 -4.32 21.47 -30.51
CA ILE A 801 -5.25 20.50 -31.12
C ILE A 801 -4.61 19.82 -32.33
N ASN A 802 -3.95 20.58 -33.23
CA ASN A 802 -3.25 19.99 -34.38
C ASN A 802 -2.17 19.00 -33.93
N LYS A 803 -1.41 19.28 -32.88
CA LYS A 803 -0.40 18.36 -32.35
C LYS A 803 -1.01 17.07 -31.79
N VAL A 804 -2.15 17.17 -31.09
CA VAL A 804 -2.87 15.95 -30.67
C VAL A 804 -3.25 15.10 -31.88
N VAL A 805 -3.80 15.72 -32.94
CA VAL A 805 -4.17 15.02 -34.16
C VAL A 805 -2.95 14.37 -34.83
N ASP A 806 -1.90 15.16 -35.07
CA ASP A 806 -0.69 14.71 -35.79
C ASP A 806 0.05 13.59 -35.04
N ASN A 807 0.14 13.69 -33.71
CA ASN A 807 0.86 12.71 -32.88
C ASN A 807 0.11 11.39 -32.71
N LEU A 808 -1.24 11.42 -32.80
CA LEU A 808 -2.05 10.23 -32.56
C LEU A 808 -2.63 9.60 -33.83
N ASP A 809 -2.51 10.23 -35.02
CA ASP A 809 -3.11 9.75 -36.29
C ASP A 809 -2.67 8.31 -36.62
N LEU A 810 -1.38 8.00 -36.48
CA LEU A 810 -0.88 6.66 -36.72
C LEU A 810 -1.39 5.66 -35.68
N TYR A 811 -1.33 6.00 -34.40
CA TYR A 811 -1.78 5.15 -33.30
C TYR A 811 -3.27 4.82 -33.37
N LEU A 812 -4.12 5.80 -33.68
CA LEU A 812 -5.57 5.60 -33.77
C LEU A 812 -5.99 4.85 -35.04
N SER A 813 -5.12 4.80 -36.07
CA SER A 813 -5.38 4.08 -37.34
C SER A 813 -4.99 2.59 -37.27
N GLU A 814 -4.20 2.13 -36.30
CA GLU A 814 -3.77 0.75 -36.04
C GLU A 814 -4.81 -0.03 -35.23
#